data_56b903e79b9be9714fa212e07def5bc3
#
_entry.id   56b903e79b9be9714fa212e07def5bc3
#
_cell.length_a   1.000
_cell.length_b   1.000
_cell.length_c   1.000
_cell.angle_alpha   90.00
_cell.angle_beta   90.00
_cell.angle_gamma   90.00
#
_symmetry.space_group_name_H-M   'P 1'
#
loop_
_entity.id
_entity.type
_entity.pdbx_description
1 polymer ?
#
loop_
_entity_poly.entity_id
_entity_poly.type
_entity_poly.pdbx_seq_one_letter_code
_entity_poly.pdbx_strand_id
1 'polypeptide(L)'
;MKINVCKRLMFAVCFAAGVAVYGQDATGHVNPFLSEFNTPYGVPPFEQITVADYREGFLKGMEEQKQEIDAIVNQRSMPDFENTIVALDRSGAMLNRVAYVFFGQSGCNTNAEMQALEQEMAPLLSAHSDDISLNKRLFQRVKEVYENRAKFNLDKEQAKLLEETYKSFVRSGANLSDDDQQKLRALNEKISTLQITFEQNMLKETNAFKLIITDEKDLSGLPASLIAQAAETAKGMGEEGKWVFTLHNPSIMPFLQYADNRALRERIYKAYINRGNNGNDADNKQVVRDLITARLEKAKLMGYEDYASMVLEDRMAKNEKNVYDLLNQLWTPALAKAKEELADIKAEIKREGNDFEPEGWDWRYYFEKAKKHKYDMDENEIRPYLELNNVRDGAFYMAKRLYGITFRPLEYMPKPHPEAQVFECIDKDGKPLGILYFDFFPRASKSGGAWCGEYRPQSYDENGNKVVPVVTIVCNFTKPSAGEPALLSPDEATTLFHEFGHGLHSLFCDVHYTGVSGVPRDFVELPSQIDEHFTFEPEMLQVYAKHYKTGEVMPTELVEKYDKSSKYGQGFATVEYLAASLLDMDFHTLKSVPADMDVMEFEANTLGKRGLLKQIPSRYRTTYFAHTMGGGYTAGYYSYIWAEVLDCDAFGAYVESGNLFDPEVASKFRKYVLTPGGIDDAMDMYVNFRGKGPDIKWLLEKRGLDTPAPLKQDKE
;
A
#
# COMPACT_ATOMS: atom_id res chain seq x y z
N MET A 1 19.39 -42.14 53.69
CA MET A 1 19.62 -41.22 52.61
C MET A 1 18.94 -41.72 51.33
N LYS A 2 17.66 -41.74 51.30
CA LYS A 2 16.76 -42.09 50.18
C LYS A 2 15.43 -41.46 50.53
N ILE A 3 15.10 -40.33 49.96
CA ILE A 3 13.77 -39.69 49.84
C ILE A 3 14.08 -38.30 49.22
N ASN A 4 13.90 -38.16 47.93
CA ASN A 4 13.66 -36.90 47.21
C ASN A 4 13.86 -37.07 45.68
N VAL A 5 13.21 -38.09 45.09
CA VAL A 5 13.16 -38.21 43.59
C VAL A 5 11.71 -38.35 43.09
N CYS A 6 10.71 -38.42 43.97
CA CYS A 6 9.31 -38.67 43.57
C CYS A 6 8.40 -37.43 43.53
N LYS A 7 8.93 -36.22 43.61
CA LYS A 7 8.08 -34.99 43.56
C LYS A 7 8.24 -34.12 42.31
N ARG A 8 9.08 -34.55 41.34
CA ARG A 8 9.26 -33.81 40.06
C ARG A 8 8.64 -34.46 38.81
N LEU A 9 8.00 -35.62 38.97
CA LEU A 9 7.33 -36.31 37.84
C LEU A 9 5.80 -36.27 37.86
N MET A 10 5.19 -35.52 38.78
CA MET A 10 3.72 -35.44 38.87
C MET A 10 3.13 -34.11 38.44
N PHE A 11 3.95 -33.16 37.97
CA PHE A 11 3.44 -31.87 37.42
C PHE A 11 3.54 -31.76 35.90
N ALA A 12 4.13 -32.73 35.24
CA ALA A 12 4.28 -32.73 33.75
C ALA A 12 3.21 -33.55 33.01
N VAL A 13 2.29 -34.20 33.71
CA VAL A 13 1.28 -35.10 33.08
C VAL A 13 -0.15 -34.48 33.13
N CYS A 14 -0.37 -33.42 33.90
CA CYS A 14 -1.71 -32.80 33.97
C CYS A 14 -1.90 -31.64 32.98
N PHE A 15 -0.89 -31.20 32.26
CA PHE A 15 -1.03 -30.11 31.25
C PHE A 15 -1.24 -30.60 29.81
N ALA A 16 -1.06 -31.89 29.55
CA ALA A 16 -1.26 -32.46 28.21
C ALA A 16 -2.66 -33.06 27.96
N ALA A 17 -3.56 -33.05 28.93
CA ALA A 17 -4.90 -33.63 28.81
C ALA A 17 -6.04 -32.59 28.84
N GLY A 18 -5.73 -31.31 28.95
CA GLY A 18 -6.72 -30.22 29.07
C GLY A 18 -6.95 -29.37 27.81
N VAL A 19 -6.22 -29.61 26.72
CA VAL A 19 -6.29 -28.75 25.51
C VAL A 19 -7.14 -29.36 24.38
N ALA A 20 -7.72 -30.53 24.53
CA ALA A 20 -8.36 -31.26 23.43
C ALA A 20 -9.90 -31.21 23.36
N VAL A 21 -10.60 -30.22 23.96
CA VAL A 21 -12.08 -30.22 23.95
C VAL A 21 -12.72 -28.86 23.63
N TYR A 22 -12.01 -27.88 23.14
CA TYR A 22 -12.64 -26.62 22.72
C TYR A 22 -12.31 -26.30 21.26
N GLY A 23 -13.26 -26.45 20.36
CA GLY A 23 -13.14 -26.01 18.98
C GLY A 23 -13.82 -26.85 17.92
N GLN A 24 -14.61 -27.88 18.28
CA GLN A 24 -15.48 -28.56 17.31
C GLN A 24 -16.90 -27.97 17.37
N ASP A 25 -17.38 -27.49 16.23
CA ASP A 25 -18.79 -27.19 16.06
C ASP A 25 -19.63 -28.47 15.95
N ALA A 26 -20.97 -28.33 15.78
CA ALA A 26 -21.88 -29.45 15.62
C ALA A 26 -21.61 -30.33 14.37
N THR A 27 -20.73 -29.89 13.47
CA THR A 27 -20.31 -30.58 12.23
C THR A 27 -18.95 -31.28 12.36
N GLY A 28 -18.23 -31.08 13.49
CA GLY A 28 -16.89 -31.61 13.71
C GLY A 28 -15.76 -30.72 13.14
N HIS A 29 -16.10 -29.51 12.68
CA HIS A 29 -15.13 -28.51 12.23
C HIS A 29 -14.26 -28.01 13.40
N VAL A 30 -12.96 -27.86 13.17
CA VAL A 30 -12.00 -27.30 14.13
C VAL A 30 -11.48 -25.98 13.57
N ASN A 31 -11.67 -24.91 14.34
CA ASN A 31 -11.18 -23.58 13.96
C ASN A 31 -9.64 -23.56 13.85
N PRO A 32 -9.09 -23.33 12.65
CA PRO A 32 -7.64 -23.36 12.44
C PRO A 32 -6.85 -22.31 13.25
N PHE A 33 -7.47 -21.20 13.65
CA PHE A 33 -6.80 -20.15 14.42
C PHE A 33 -6.50 -20.49 15.87
N LEU A 34 -7.12 -21.54 16.41
CA LEU A 34 -6.95 -21.91 17.82
C LEU A 34 -5.63 -22.66 18.10
N SER A 35 -4.84 -22.91 17.08
CA SER A 35 -3.49 -23.48 17.17
C SER A 35 -2.58 -22.93 16.08
N GLU A 36 -1.28 -23.22 16.16
CA GLU A 36 -0.37 -22.95 15.04
C GLU A 36 -0.81 -23.72 13.79
N PHE A 37 -0.68 -23.08 12.62
CA PHE A 37 -1.07 -23.72 11.36
C PHE A 37 -0.17 -24.92 11.03
N ASN A 38 -0.78 -26.10 10.95
CA ASN A 38 -0.08 -27.34 10.57
C ASN A 38 -0.04 -27.50 9.04
N THR A 39 0.51 -26.51 8.35
CA THR A 39 0.71 -26.46 6.91
C THR A 39 2.19 -26.29 6.60
N PRO A 40 2.66 -26.56 5.38
CA PRO A 40 4.04 -26.26 5.01
C PRO A 40 4.34 -24.77 5.26
N TYR A 41 5.47 -24.49 5.89
CA TYR A 41 5.88 -23.13 6.33
C TYR A 41 4.91 -22.42 7.29
N GLY A 42 3.88 -23.10 7.81
CA GLY A 42 2.86 -22.49 8.66
C GLY A 42 2.06 -21.41 7.95
N VAL A 43 1.80 -21.54 6.64
CA VAL A 43 0.92 -20.63 5.90
C VAL A 43 -0.54 -20.85 6.30
N PRO A 44 -1.42 -19.85 6.19
CA PRO A 44 -2.83 -20.03 6.51
C PRO A 44 -3.49 -21.13 5.65
N PRO A 45 -4.28 -22.04 6.24
CA PRO A 45 -5.06 -23.02 5.48
C PRO A 45 -6.33 -22.38 4.90
N PHE A 46 -6.17 -21.47 3.94
CA PHE A 46 -7.22 -20.56 3.46
C PHE A 46 -8.54 -21.25 3.12
N GLU A 47 -8.50 -22.43 2.50
CA GLU A 47 -9.69 -23.15 2.07
C GLU A 47 -10.48 -23.80 3.24
N GLN A 48 -9.87 -23.85 4.43
CA GLN A 48 -10.50 -24.41 5.64
C GLN A 48 -11.09 -23.33 6.56
N ILE A 49 -10.73 -22.06 6.32
CA ILE A 49 -11.13 -20.95 7.18
C ILE A 49 -12.51 -20.44 6.78
N THR A 50 -13.43 -20.38 7.73
CA THR A 50 -14.78 -19.82 7.57
C THR A 50 -14.89 -18.44 8.22
N VAL A 51 -15.94 -17.67 7.90
CA VAL A 51 -16.19 -16.38 8.55
C VAL A 51 -16.42 -16.54 10.06
N ALA A 52 -17.04 -17.64 10.49
CA ALA A 52 -17.23 -17.96 11.90
C ALA A 52 -15.90 -18.18 12.63
N ASP A 53 -14.89 -18.78 11.97
CA ASP A 53 -13.56 -18.99 12.54
C ASP A 53 -12.84 -17.66 12.82
N TYR A 54 -12.96 -16.69 11.93
CA TYR A 54 -12.42 -15.34 12.17
C TYR A 54 -13.08 -14.72 13.40
N ARG A 55 -14.40 -14.75 13.49
CA ARG A 55 -15.12 -14.16 14.63
C ARG A 55 -14.70 -14.78 15.96
N GLU A 56 -14.69 -16.11 16.03
CA GLU A 56 -14.24 -16.83 17.23
C GLU A 56 -12.77 -16.53 17.53
N GLY A 57 -11.91 -16.55 16.51
CA GLY A 57 -10.48 -16.27 16.63
C GLY A 57 -10.21 -14.87 17.17
N PHE A 58 -10.91 -13.85 16.68
CA PHE A 58 -10.80 -12.48 17.20
C PHE A 58 -11.20 -12.40 18.68
N LEU A 59 -12.36 -12.95 19.05
CA LEU A 59 -12.84 -12.88 20.42
C LEU A 59 -11.92 -13.62 21.41
N LYS A 60 -11.47 -14.82 21.03
CA LYS A 60 -10.52 -15.59 21.85
C LYS A 60 -9.13 -14.96 21.88
N GLY A 61 -8.65 -14.43 20.76
CA GLY A 61 -7.36 -13.77 20.69
C GLY A 61 -7.30 -12.51 21.55
N MET A 62 -8.38 -11.71 21.58
CA MET A 62 -8.49 -10.56 22.50
C MET A 62 -8.51 -11.01 23.97
N GLU A 63 -9.24 -12.07 24.31
CA GLU A 63 -9.29 -12.59 25.67
C GLU A 63 -7.94 -13.15 26.12
N GLU A 64 -7.23 -13.89 25.25
CA GLU A 64 -5.89 -14.42 25.51
C GLU A 64 -4.90 -13.28 25.74
N GLN A 65 -4.85 -12.29 24.86
CA GLN A 65 -3.95 -11.14 25.02
C GLN A 65 -4.25 -10.35 26.30
N LYS A 66 -5.53 -10.22 26.66
CA LYS A 66 -5.89 -9.58 27.93
C LYS A 66 -5.32 -10.34 29.14
N GLN A 67 -5.37 -11.68 29.12
CA GLN A 67 -4.77 -12.50 30.19
C GLN A 67 -3.25 -12.36 30.23
N GLU A 68 -2.58 -12.29 29.06
CA GLU A 68 -1.14 -12.04 28.97
C GLU A 68 -0.76 -10.66 29.54
N ILE A 69 -1.51 -9.61 29.20
CA ILE A 69 -1.33 -8.26 29.75
C ILE A 69 -1.55 -8.26 31.28
N ASP A 70 -2.60 -8.93 31.75
CA ASP A 70 -2.88 -9.06 33.19
C ASP A 70 -1.73 -9.79 33.91
N ALA A 71 -1.12 -10.80 33.29
CA ALA A 71 0.05 -11.48 33.84
C ALA A 71 1.26 -10.54 33.96
N ILE A 72 1.52 -9.70 32.93
CA ILE A 72 2.59 -8.67 32.98
C ILE A 72 2.32 -7.68 34.11
N VAL A 73 1.10 -7.16 34.21
CA VAL A 73 0.73 -6.09 35.17
C VAL A 73 0.71 -6.60 36.61
N ASN A 74 0.30 -7.85 36.85
CA ASN A 74 0.09 -8.40 38.18
C ASN A 74 1.31 -9.13 38.77
N GLN A 75 2.39 -9.32 38.00
CA GLN A 75 3.59 -9.96 38.51
C GLN A 75 4.25 -9.12 39.64
N ARG A 76 4.85 -9.82 40.62
CA ARG A 76 5.48 -9.18 41.77
C ARG A 76 6.92 -8.77 41.52
N SER A 77 7.52 -9.24 40.46
CA SER A 77 8.90 -8.90 40.09
C SER A 77 9.00 -7.44 39.68
N MET A 78 10.14 -6.82 40.03
CA MET A 78 10.48 -5.50 39.52
C MET A 78 10.42 -5.50 37.99
N PRO A 79 9.92 -4.41 37.37
CA PRO A 79 9.93 -4.29 35.91
C PRO A 79 11.35 -4.35 35.36
N ASP A 80 11.55 -5.20 34.38
CA ASP A 80 12.78 -5.28 33.58
C ASP A 80 12.44 -5.45 32.09
N PHE A 81 13.49 -5.46 31.27
CA PHE A 81 13.31 -5.54 29.81
C PHE A 81 12.58 -6.82 29.40
N GLU A 82 12.96 -7.98 29.92
CA GLU A 82 12.37 -9.25 29.54
C GLU A 82 10.93 -9.42 30.04
N ASN A 83 10.70 -9.17 31.34
CA ASN A 83 9.40 -9.42 31.96
C ASN A 83 8.33 -8.37 31.65
N THR A 84 8.70 -7.28 30.97
CA THR A 84 7.77 -6.19 30.64
C THR A 84 7.79 -5.86 29.15
N ILE A 85 8.93 -5.55 28.56
CA ILE A 85 9.01 -5.09 27.16
C ILE A 85 8.91 -6.27 26.20
N VAL A 86 9.73 -7.29 26.37
CA VAL A 86 9.69 -8.51 25.51
C VAL A 86 8.37 -9.26 25.72
N ALA A 87 7.89 -9.36 26.96
CA ALA A 87 6.60 -9.99 27.24
C ALA A 87 5.44 -9.26 26.53
N LEU A 88 5.48 -7.93 26.46
CA LEU A 88 4.49 -7.12 25.76
C LEU A 88 4.61 -7.28 24.23
N ASP A 89 5.83 -7.24 23.65
CA ASP A 89 6.08 -7.43 22.22
C ASP A 89 5.56 -8.78 21.72
N ARG A 90 5.65 -9.82 22.55
CA ARG A 90 5.17 -11.18 22.24
C ARG A 90 3.68 -11.41 22.50
N SER A 91 3.02 -10.50 23.22
CA SER A 91 1.60 -10.66 23.55
C SER A 91 0.70 -10.58 22.33
N GLY A 92 -0.43 -11.27 22.36
CA GLY A 92 -1.46 -11.24 21.32
C GLY A 92 -1.10 -12.06 20.05
N ALA A 93 -0.27 -13.08 20.15
CA ALA A 93 0.15 -13.88 19.00
C ALA A 93 -1.04 -14.48 18.24
N MET A 94 -2.08 -15.00 18.95
CA MET A 94 -3.31 -15.50 18.31
C MET A 94 -4.07 -14.37 17.63
N LEU A 95 -4.30 -13.26 18.32
CA LEU A 95 -5.02 -12.11 17.77
C LEU A 95 -4.36 -11.60 16.49
N ASN A 96 -3.03 -11.44 16.50
CA ASN A 96 -2.26 -11.02 15.33
C ASN A 96 -2.38 -12.02 14.18
N ARG A 97 -2.32 -13.33 14.46
CA ARG A 97 -2.52 -14.38 13.45
C ARG A 97 -3.87 -14.25 12.76
N VAL A 98 -4.94 -14.04 13.51
CA VAL A 98 -6.30 -13.83 12.97
C VAL A 98 -6.35 -12.54 12.15
N ALA A 99 -5.84 -11.45 12.70
CA ALA A 99 -5.91 -10.12 12.08
C ALA A 99 -5.16 -10.06 10.74
N TYR A 100 -3.93 -10.57 10.67
CA TYR A 100 -3.18 -10.60 9.41
C TYR A 100 -3.91 -11.37 8.30
N VAL A 101 -4.49 -12.53 8.62
CA VAL A 101 -5.21 -13.32 7.62
C VAL A 101 -6.55 -12.65 7.26
N PHE A 102 -7.31 -12.18 8.25
CA PHE A 102 -8.61 -11.54 8.03
C PHE A 102 -8.49 -10.29 7.17
N PHE A 103 -7.65 -9.34 7.55
CA PHE A 103 -7.51 -8.08 6.80
C PHE A 103 -6.86 -8.29 5.43
N GLY A 104 -5.94 -9.25 5.30
CA GLY A 104 -5.44 -9.67 4.01
C GLY A 104 -6.54 -10.23 3.10
N GLN A 105 -7.47 -11.02 3.65
CA GLN A 105 -8.58 -11.58 2.89
C GLN A 105 -9.72 -10.57 2.65
N SER A 106 -10.02 -9.68 3.60
CA SER A 106 -11.06 -8.66 3.41
C SER A 106 -10.73 -7.70 2.28
N GLY A 107 -9.45 -7.40 2.06
CA GLY A 107 -9.00 -6.62 0.91
C GLY A 107 -9.08 -7.34 -0.44
N CYS A 108 -9.00 -8.68 -0.44
CA CYS A 108 -8.86 -9.48 -1.66
C CYS A 108 -10.10 -10.31 -2.02
N ASN A 109 -10.79 -10.87 -1.03
CA ASN A 109 -11.86 -11.86 -1.20
C ASN A 109 -13.04 -11.57 -0.29
N THR A 110 -13.43 -10.31 -0.16
CA THR A 110 -14.53 -9.91 0.70
C THR A 110 -15.89 -10.40 0.19
N ASN A 111 -16.84 -10.51 1.10
CA ASN A 111 -18.24 -10.77 0.83
C ASN A 111 -19.10 -10.09 1.91
N ALA A 112 -20.42 -10.17 1.78
CA ALA A 112 -21.33 -9.50 2.73
C ALA A 112 -21.13 -9.95 4.19
N GLU A 113 -20.83 -11.23 4.44
CA GLU A 113 -20.57 -11.75 5.78
C GLU A 113 -19.24 -11.24 6.35
N MET A 114 -18.19 -11.22 5.52
CA MET A 114 -16.90 -10.64 5.88
C MET A 114 -17.02 -9.14 6.22
N GLN A 115 -17.74 -8.38 5.39
CA GLN A 115 -17.97 -6.94 5.61
C GLN A 115 -18.77 -6.67 6.88
N ALA A 116 -19.79 -7.50 7.17
CA ALA A 116 -20.55 -7.41 8.41
C ALA A 116 -19.67 -7.71 9.63
N LEU A 117 -18.81 -8.73 9.55
CA LEU A 117 -17.85 -9.06 10.59
C LEU A 117 -16.82 -7.94 10.81
N GLU A 118 -16.33 -7.34 9.74
CA GLU A 118 -15.42 -6.21 9.80
C GLU A 118 -16.03 -5.02 10.54
N GLN A 119 -17.28 -4.68 10.25
CA GLN A 119 -18.05 -3.65 10.98
C GLN A 119 -18.28 -4.02 12.46
N GLU A 120 -18.53 -5.29 12.77
CA GLU A 120 -18.66 -5.77 14.15
C GLU A 120 -17.34 -5.67 14.92
N MET A 121 -16.24 -6.07 14.29
CA MET A 121 -14.92 -6.16 14.95
C MET A 121 -14.21 -4.82 15.09
N ALA A 122 -14.42 -3.86 14.21
CA ALA A 122 -13.72 -2.59 14.24
C ALA A 122 -13.81 -1.86 15.60
N PRO A 123 -14.98 -1.63 16.20
CA PRO A 123 -15.08 -1.02 17.53
C PRO A 123 -14.50 -1.90 18.64
N LEU A 124 -14.64 -3.22 18.56
CA LEU A 124 -14.10 -4.14 19.56
C LEU A 124 -12.58 -4.17 19.56
N LEU A 125 -11.94 -4.21 18.38
CA LEU A 125 -10.49 -4.15 18.24
C LEU A 125 -9.95 -2.80 18.68
N SER A 126 -10.64 -1.70 18.36
CA SER A 126 -10.27 -0.36 18.83
C SER A 126 -10.32 -0.29 20.36
N ALA A 127 -11.40 -0.76 20.98
CA ALA A 127 -11.51 -0.79 22.43
C ALA A 127 -10.46 -1.66 23.09
N HIS A 128 -10.17 -2.84 22.52
CA HIS A 128 -9.12 -3.74 23.00
C HIS A 128 -7.72 -3.11 22.93
N SER A 129 -7.39 -2.45 21.83
CA SER A 129 -6.14 -1.70 21.68
C SER A 129 -6.01 -0.59 22.72
N ASP A 130 -7.10 0.14 22.96
CA ASP A 130 -7.14 1.19 23.98
C ASP A 130 -7.03 0.62 25.42
N ASP A 131 -7.58 -0.57 25.68
CA ASP A 131 -7.45 -1.25 26.97
C ASP A 131 -6.00 -1.59 27.31
N ILE A 132 -5.16 -1.80 26.31
CA ILE A 132 -3.73 -2.04 26.46
C ILE A 132 -2.96 -0.71 26.55
N SER A 133 -3.11 0.15 25.54
CA SER A 133 -2.31 1.37 25.39
C SER A 133 -2.61 2.44 26.45
N LEU A 134 -3.83 2.43 27.03
CA LEU A 134 -4.26 3.34 28.09
C LEU A 134 -4.20 2.68 29.47
N ASN A 135 -3.68 1.46 29.59
CA ASN A 135 -3.52 0.79 30.88
C ASN A 135 -2.43 1.46 31.72
N LYS A 136 -2.84 2.20 32.73
CA LYS A 136 -1.92 2.97 33.59
C LYS A 136 -0.91 2.11 34.33
N ARG A 137 -1.30 0.90 34.76
CA ARG A 137 -0.37 0.00 35.47
C ARG A 137 0.66 -0.60 34.52
N LEU A 138 0.26 -0.95 33.30
CA LEU A 138 1.18 -1.41 32.27
C LEU A 138 2.15 -0.28 31.88
N PHE A 139 1.61 0.91 31.62
CA PHE A 139 2.42 2.08 31.27
C PHE A 139 3.42 2.43 32.39
N GLN A 140 3.03 2.32 33.67
CA GLN A 140 3.96 2.56 34.79
C GLN A 140 5.14 1.57 34.76
N ARG A 141 4.89 0.29 34.44
CA ARG A 141 5.97 -0.71 34.29
C ARG A 141 6.90 -0.37 33.11
N VAL A 142 6.32 -0.06 31.93
CA VAL A 142 7.09 0.37 30.75
C VAL A 142 7.94 1.60 31.05
N LYS A 143 7.37 2.60 31.72
CA LYS A 143 8.05 3.83 32.11
C LYS A 143 9.20 3.56 33.10
N GLU A 144 9.00 2.69 34.06
CA GLU A 144 10.05 2.31 35.02
C GLU A 144 11.24 1.63 34.33
N VAL A 145 10.98 0.73 33.36
CA VAL A 145 12.05 0.13 32.55
C VAL A 145 12.76 1.20 31.72
N TYR A 146 12.02 2.09 31.07
CA TYR A 146 12.57 3.17 30.24
C TYR A 146 13.45 4.14 31.04
N GLU A 147 12.98 4.60 32.20
CA GLU A 147 13.74 5.52 33.10
C GLU A 147 15.00 4.86 33.66
N ASN A 148 14.99 3.55 33.88
CA ASN A 148 16.12 2.78 34.38
C ASN A 148 16.95 2.07 33.28
N ARG A 149 16.73 2.36 32.01
CA ARG A 149 17.33 1.65 30.85
C ARG A 149 18.85 1.49 30.91
N ALA A 150 19.55 2.46 31.51
CA ALA A 150 21.00 2.39 31.67
C ALA A 150 21.48 1.22 32.59
N LYS A 151 20.57 0.59 33.35
CA LYS A 151 20.88 -0.54 34.23
C LYS A 151 20.80 -1.90 33.50
N PHE A 152 20.23 -1.99 32.31
CA PHE A 152 19.90 -3.27 31.66
C PHE A 152 20.93 -3.74 30.62
N ASN A 153 21.96 -2.95 30.31
CA ASN A 153 22.98 -3.30 29.31
C ASN A 153 22.37 -3.80 27.98
N LEU A 154 21.38 -3.07 27.47
CA LEU A 154 20.64 -3.42 26.25
C LEU A 154 21.54 -3.27 25.02
N ASP A 155 21.39 -4.18 24.05
CA ASP A 155 21.92 -3.96 22.73
C ASP A 155 21.12 -2.90 21.97
N LYS A 156 21.52 -2.61 20.72
CA LYS A 156 20.91 -1.55 19.91
C LYS A 156 19.43 -1.81 19.62
N GLU A 157 19.09 -3.05 19.22
CA GLU A 157 17.71 -3.43 18.89
C GLU A 157 16.83 -3.39 20.16
N GLN A 158 17.30 -3.93 21.26
CA GLN A 158 16.61 -3.91 22.55
C GLN A 158 16.37 -2.48 23.04
N ALA A 159 17.38 -1.61 22.92
CA ALA A 159 17.25 -0.20 23.30
C ALA A 159 16.21 0.51 22.43
N LYS A 160 16.19 0.22 21.13
CA LYS A 160 15.18 0.77 20.19
C LYS A 160 13.78 0.27 20.50
N LEU A 161 13.61 -1.03 20.75
CA LEU A 161 12.31 -1.59 21.14
C LEU A 161 11.77 -0.90 22.40
N LEU A 162 12.58 -0.74 23.41
CA LEU A 162 12.19 -0.05 24.64
C LEU A 162 11.78 1.40 24.38
N GLU A 163 12.56 2.12 23.59
CA GLU A 163 12.27 3.51 23.23
C GLU A 163 10.93 3.62 22.47
N GLU A 164 10.74 2.81 21.43
CA GLU A 164 9.52 2.84 20.62
C GLU A 164 8.29 2.37 21.42
N THR A 165 8.44 1.36 22.28
CA THR A 165 7.36 0.94 23.18
C THR A 165 6.95 2.09 24.10
N TYR A 166 7.88 2.77 24.74
CA TYR A 166 7.58 3.92 25.61
C TYR A 166 6.91 5.06 24.84
N LYS A 167 7.47 5.46 23.68
CA LYS A 167 6.90 6.49 22.82
C LYS A 167 5.50 6.13 22.34
N SER A 168 5.27 4.87 21.96
CA SER A 168 3.96 4.39 21.54
C SER A 168 2.88 4.59 22.60
N PHE A 169 3.18 4.26 23.87
CA PHE A 169 2.24 4.52 24.97
C PHE A 169 1.95 6.01 25.15
N VAL A 170 2.99 6.86 25.16
CA VAL A 170 2.82 8.31 25.28
C VAL A 170 1.97 8.87 24.15
N ARG A 171 2.25 8.50 22.91
CA ARG A 171 1.52 8.94 21.70
C ARG A 171 0.11 8.37 21.62
N SER A 172 -0.15 7.27 22.30
CA SER A 172 -1.50 6.68 22.44
C SER A 172 -2.31 7.28 23.59
N GLY A 173 -1.77 8.26 24.33
CA GLY A 173 -2.51 8.97 25.38
C GLY A 173 -2.38 8.40 26.79
N ALA A 174 -1.38 7.56 27.08
CA ALA A 174 -1.17 6.98 28.40
C ALA A 174 -1.00 8.01 29.53
N ASN A 175 -0.52 9.23 29.20
CA ASN A 175 -0.35 10.34 30.14
C ASN A 175 -1.62 11.19 30.36
N LEU A 176 -2.72 10.93 29.63
CA LEU A 176 -3.95 11.70 29.77
C LEU A 176 -4.67 11.41 31.09
N SER A 177 -5.52 12.36 31.53
CA SER A 177 -6.46 12.14 32.61
C SER A 177 -7.48 11.04 32.28
N ASP A 178 -8.15 10.48 33.28
CA ASP A 178 -9.17 9.45 33.06
C ASP A 178 -10.32 9.95 32.17
N ASP A 179 -10.76 11.20 32.37
CA ASP A 179 -11.80 11.82 31.55
C ASP A 179 -11.37 12.00 30.10
N ASP A 180 -10.12 12.40 29.87
CA ASP A 180 -9.60 12.59 28.52
C ASP A 180 -9.30 11.25 27.83
N GLN A 181 -8.89 10.22 28.56
CA GLN A 181 -8.79 8.86 28.04
C GLN A 181 -10.14 8.32 27.57
N GLN A 182 -11.24 8.60 28.30
CA GLN A 182 -12.59 8.21 27.84
C GLN A 182 -13.00 8.90 26.55
N LYS A 183 -12.70 10.22 26.40
CA LYS A 183 -12.93 10.95 25.16
C LYS A 183 -12.09 10.38 24.00
N LEU A 184 -10.81 10.06 24.27
CA LEU A 184 -9.93 9.46 23.29
C LEU A 184 -10.44 8.11 22.79
N ARG A 185 -10.92 7.23 23.70
CA ARG A 185 -11.54 5.95 23.36
C ARG A 185 -12.73 6.14 22.40
N ALA A 186 -13.64 7.05 22.71
CA ALA A 186 -14.78 7.35 21.85
C ALA A 186 -14.36 7.86 20.46
N LEU A 187 -13.30 8.69 20.39
CA LEU A 187 -12.75 9.17 19.12
C LEU A 187 -12.08 8.04 18.33
N ASN A 188 -11.30 7.18 18.95
CA ASN A 188 -10.64 6.04 18.30
C ASN A 188 -11.67 5.08 17.70
N GLU A 189 -12.71 4.71 18.46
CA GLU A 189 -13.83 3.87 18.00
C GLU A 189 -14.53 4.51 16.79
N LYS A 190 -14.87 5.81 16.91
CA LYS A 190 -15.52 6.57 15.82
C LYS A 190 -14.66 6.60 14.56
N ILE A 191 -13.35 6.89 14.67
CA ILE A 191 -12.43 6.94 13.54
C ILE A 191 -12.34 5.57 12.87
N SER A 192 -12.12 4.50 13.63
CA SER A 192 -12.01 3.14 13.12
C SER A 192 -13.27 2.73 12.34
N THR A 193 -14.46 2.96 12.90
CA THR A 193 -15.73 2.65 12.24
C THR A 193 -15.94 3.44 10.96
N LEU A 194 -15.61 4.73 10.97
CA LEU A 194 -15.76 5.59 9.79
C LEU A 194 -14.79 5.21 8.66
N GLN A 195 -13.57 4.77 8.97
CA GLN A 195 -12.60 4.28 8.00
C GLN A 195 -13.13 3.06 7.24
N ILE A 196 -13.63 2.07 7.97
CA ILE A 196 -14.23 0.87 7.38
C ILE A 196 -15.46 1.23 6.53
N THR A 197 -16.32 2.12 7.02
CA THR A 197 -17.50 2.61 6.28
C THR A 197 -17.08 3.27 4.96
N PHE A 198 -16.05 4.11 5.00
CA PHE A 198 -15.53 4.78 3.80
C PHE A 198 -15.09 3.78 2.72
N GLU A 199 -14.30 2.78 3.11
CA GLU A 199 -13.77 1.77 2.18
C GLU A 199 -14.88 0.88 1.60
N GLN A 200 -15.82 0.43 2.42
CA GLN A 200 -16.96 -0.37 1.95
C GLN A 200 -17.87 0.42 1.01
N ASN A 201 -18.13 1.69 1.29
CA ASN A 201 -18.88 2.58 0.39
C ASN A 201 -18.17 2.76 -0.95
N MET A 202 -16.86 2.97 -0.93
CA MET A 202 -16.07 3.11 -2.16
C MET A 202 -16.12 1.84 -3.01
N LEU A 203 -15.98 0.66 -2.39
CA LEU A 203 -16.08 -0.62 -3.10
C LEU A 203 -17.48 -0.82 -3.71
N LYS A 204 -18.53 -0.51 -2.95
CA LYS A 204 -19.93 -0.57 -3.41
C LYS A 204 -20.18 0.34 -4.62
N GLU A 205 -19.73 1.60 -4.57
CA GLU A 205 -19.84 2.55 -5.68
C GLU A 205 -19.06 2.10 -6.93
N THR A 206 -17.83 1.59 -6.74
CA THR A 206 -17.02 1.08 -7.85
C THR A 206 -17.71 -0.08 -8.58
N ASN A 207 -18.34 -0.99 -7.83
CA ASN A 207 -19.02 -2.16 -8.39
C ASN A 207 -20.41 -1.87 -8.95
N ALA A 208 -21.06 -0.78 -8.54
CA ALA A 208 -22.43 -0.45 -8.94
C ALA A 208 -22.53 0.04 -10.38
N PHE A 209 -21.48 0.70 -10.90
CA PHE A 209 -21.51 1.32 -12.22
C PHE A 209 -21.18 0.30 -13.33
N LYS A 210 -21.97 0.37 -14.42
CA LYS A 210 -21.77 -0.38 -15.66
C LYS A 210 -22.02 0.54 -16.85
N LEU A 211 -21.02 0.64 -17.73
CA LEU A 211 -21.22 1.21 -19.07
C LEU A 211 -21.51 0.06 -20.03
N ILE A 212 -22.79 -0.12 -20.39
CA ILE A 212 -23.23 -1.17 -21.30
C ILE A 212 -23.28 -0.60 -22.70
N ILE A 213 -22.53 -1.20 -23.64
CA ILE A 213 -22.54 -0.88 -25.07
C ILE A 213 -23.26 -2.00 -25.82
N THR A 214 -24.19 -1.62 -26.67
CA THR A 214 -25.02 -2.53 -27.48
C THR A 214 -24.81 -2.37 -28.97
N ASP A 215 -24.23 -1.26 -29.42
CA ASP A 215 -23.96 -0.96 -30.83
C ASP A 215 -22.45 -1.06 -31.07
N GLU A 216 -22.04 -1.95 -31.98
CA GLU A 216 -20.63 -2.20 -32.28
C GLU A 216 -19.88 -0.94 -32.76
N LYS A 217 -20.59 0.02 -33.40
CA LYS A 217 -19.97 1.28 -33.82
C LYS A 217 -19.41 2.09 -32.67
N ASP A 218 -19.98 1.94 -31.45
CA ASP A 218 -19.54 2.65 -30.24
C ASP A 218 -18.24 2.05 -29.61
N LEU A 219 -17.74 0.94 -30.17
CA LEU A 219 -16.46 0.33 -29.87
C LEU A 219 -15.30 0.90 -30.70
N SER A 220 -15.59 1.81 -31.62
CA SER A 220 -14.56 2.43 -32.47
C SER A 220 -13.41 3.00 -31.66
N GLY A 221 -12.17 2.77 -32.11
CA GLY A 221 -10.94 3.18 -31.48
C GLY A 221 -10.41 2.22 -30.41
N LEU A 222 -11.24 1.35 -29.83
CA LEU A 222 -10.84 0.45 -28.75
C LEU A 222 -9.96 -0.71 -29.26
N PRO A 223 -8.89 -1.08 -28.52
CA PRO A 223 -8.11 -2.27 -28.82
C PRO A 223 -8.95 -3.55 -28.78
N ALA A 224 -8.66 -4.50 -29.67
CA ALA A 224 -9.39 -5.77 -29.76
C ALA A 224 -9.40 -6.58 -28.46
N SER A 225 -8.28 -6.55 -27.71
CA SER A 225 -8.18 -7.21 -26.41
C SER A 225 -9.12 -6.60 -25.36
N LEU A 226 -9.28 -5.29 -25.35
CA LEU A 226 -10.21 -4.60 -24.46
C LEU A 226 -11.68 -4.89 -24.81
N ILE A 227 -12.00 -4.95 -26.11
CA ILE A 227 -13.35 -5.34 -26.59
C ILE A 227 -13.68 -6.77 -26.15
N ALA A 228 -12.73 -7.71 -26.31
CA ALA A 228 -12.90 -9.09 -25.88
C ALA A 228 -13.11 -9.21 -24.37
N GLN A 229 -12.33 -8.46 -23.57
CA GLN A 229 -12.49 -8.40 -22.11
C GLN A 229 -13.86 -7.83 -21.72
N ALA A 230 -14.33 -6.78 -22.38
CA ALA A 230 -15.64 -6.18 -22.12
C ALA A 230 -16.79 -7.15 -22.44
N ALA A 231 -16.65 -8.00 -23.47
CA ALA A 231 -17.61 -9.05 -23.81
C ALA A 231 -17.65 -10.15 -22.73
N GLU A 232 -16.49 -10.59 -22.23
CA GLU A 232 -16.42 -11.56 -21.12
C GLU A 232 -17.00 -10.97 -19.82
N THR A 233 -16.73 -9.69 -19.54
CA THR A 233 -17.32 -8.98 -18.41
C THR A 233 -18.85 -8.94 -18.54
N ALA A 234 -19.37 -8.63 -19.72
CA ALA A 234 -20.81 -8.63 -20.00
C ALA A 234 -21.44 -10.00 -19.76
N LYS A 235 -20.82 -11.08 -20.25
CA LYS A 235 -21.27 -12.46 -20.05
C LYS A 235 -21.30 -12.81 -18.55
N GLY A 236 -20.25 -12.48 -17.81
CA GLY A 236 -20.19 -12.71 -16.35
C GLY A 236 -21.24 -11.94 -15.55
N MET A 237 -21.77 -10.83 -16.11
CA MET A 237 -22.80 -9.99 -15.50
C MET A 237 -24.24 -10.26 -16.05
N GLY A 238 -24.41 -11.29 -16.88
CA GLY A 238 -25.71 -11.63 -17.47
C GLY A 238 -26.15 -10.73 -18.62
N GLU A 239 -25.23 -10.00 -19.24
CA GLU A 239 -25.43 -9.10 -20.38
C GLU A 239 -24.85 -9.68 -21.69
N GLU A 240 -24.98 -10.98 -21.90
CA GLU A 240 -24.40 -11.70 -23.05
C GLU A 240 -24.82 -11.06 -24.38
N GLY A 241 -23.87 -10.94 -25.30
CA GLY A 241 -24.07 -10.29 -26.61
C GLY A 241 -23.87 -8.76 -26.57
N LYS A 242 -23.46 -8.20 -25.47
CA LYS A 242 -23.10 -6.78 -25.25
C LYS A 242 -21.66 -6.64 -24.79
N TRP A 243 -21.23 -5.43 -24.53
CA TRP A 243 -19.93 -5.11 -23.95
C TRP A 243 -20.13 -4.26 -22.70
N VAL A 244 -19.48 -4.65 -21.60
CA VAL A 244 -19.57 -3.93 -20.32
C VAL A 244 -18.21 -3.42 -19.91
N PHE A 245 -18.13 -2.10 -19.69
CA PHE A 245 -16.99 -1.41 -19.11
C PHE A 245 -17.33 -0.97 -17.70
N THR A 246 -16.37 -1.12 -16.78
CA THR A 246 -16.50 -0.84 -15.36
C THR A 246 -15.58 0.29 -14.90
N LEU A 247 -15.67 0.68 -13.63
CA LEU A 247 -14.77 1.69 -13.05
C LEU A 247 -13.43 1.12 -12.54
N HIS A 248 -13.16 -0.16 -12.76
CA HIS A 248 -11.85 -0.73 -12.47
C HIS A 248 -10.81 -0.23 -13.48
N ASN A 249 -9.62 0.13 -13.01
CA ASN A 249 -8.59 0.75 -13.83
C ASN A 249 -8.30 0.04 -15.15
N PRO A 250 -8.17 -1.31 -15.21
CA PRO A 250 -7.94 -1.99 -16.49
C PRO A 250 -9.08 -1.85 -17.51
N SER A 251 -10.26 -1.46 -17.07
CA SER A 251 -11.42 -1.20 -17.94
C SER A 251 -11.52 0.27 -18.34
N ILE A 252 -11.55 1.18 -17.36
CA ILE A 252 -11.78 2.61 -17.64
C ILE A 252 -10.56 3.30 -18.26
N MET A 253 -9.33 3.02 -17.83
CA MET A 253 -8.17 3.77 -18.31
C MET A 253 -7.95 3.59 -19.81
N PRO A 254 -7.88 2.36 -20.37
CA PRO A 254 -7.77 2.21 -21.80
C PRO A 254 -9.04 2.66 -22.55
N PHE A 255 -10.23 2.61 -21.92
CA PHE A 255 -11.43 3.19 -22.52
C PHE A 255 -11.29 4.70 -22.75
N LEU A 256 -10.78 5.43 -21.75
CA LEU A 256 -10.52 6.87 -21.86
C LEU A 256 -9.39 7.21 -22.84
N GLN A 257 -8.43 6.30 -23.03
CA GLN A 257 -7.31 6.49 -23.95
C GLN A 257 -7.72 6.30 -25.42
N TYR A 258 -8.62 5.35 -25.71
CA TYR A 258 -8.81 4.86 -27.07
C TYR A 258 -10.24 4.99 -27.63
N ALA A 259 -11.28 5.09 -26.80
CA ALA A 259 -12.67 5.15 -27.31
C ALA A 259 -12.91 6.43 -28.12
N ASP A 260 -13.32 6.30 -29.39
CA ASP A 260 -13.63 7.46 -30.25
C ASP A 260 -14.88 8.20 -29.78
N ASN A 261 -15.87 7.50 -29.19
CA ASN A 261 -17.11 8.10 -28.73
C ASN A 261 -16.90 8.99 -27.50
N ARG A 262 -16.80 10.30 -27.72
CA ARG A 262 -16.60 11.31 -26.68
C ARG A 262 -17.67 11.29 -25.58
N ALA A 263 -18.94 11.08 -25.95
CA ALA A 263 -20.05 11.06 -24.99
C ALA A 263 -19.94 9.85 -24.02
N LEU A 264 -19.45 8.71 -24.50
CA LEU A 264 -19.21 7.55 -23.66
C LEU A 264 -17.98 7.76 -22.76
N ARG A 265 -16.91 8.41 -23.24
CA ARG A 265 -15.79 8.83 -22.38
C ARG A 265 -16.26 9.75 -21.26
N GLU A 266 -17.07 10.76 -21.59
CA GLU A 266 -17.67 11.67 -20.61
C GLU A 266 -18.46 10.91 -19.53
N ARG A 267 -19.32 9.98 -19.97
CA ARG A 267 -20.18 9.21 -19.06
C ARG A 267 -19.40 8.38 -18.07
N ILE A 268 -18.43 7.59 -18.53
CA ILE A 268 -17.64 6.73 -17.65
C ILE A 268 -16.67 7.55 -16.79
N TYR A 269 -16.09 8.64 -17.31
CA TYR A 269 -15.22 9.54 -16.57
C TYR A 269 -15.98 10.22 -15.41
N LYS A 270 -17.16 10.77 -15.67
CA LYS A 270 -17.99 11.40 -14.62
C LYS A 270 -18.39 10.40 -13.54
N ALA A 271 -18.71 9.17 -13.92
CA ALA A 271 -18.97 8.11 -12.93
C ALA A 271 -17.74 7.82 -12.05
N TYR A 272 -16.56 7.76 -12.65
CA TYR A 272 -15.31 7.49 -11.95
C TYR A 272 -14.96 8.59 -10.93
N ILE A 273 -14.99 9.86 -11.36
CA ILE A 273 -14.59 10.99 -10.49
C ILE A 273 -15.65 11.37 -9.45
N ASN A 274 -16.87 10.80 -9.53
CA ASN A 274 -17.94 11.02 -8.58
C ASN A 274 -18.24 9.80 -7.69
N ARG A 275 -17.37 8.82 -7.62
CA ARG A 275 -17.52 7.72 -6.66
C ARG A 275 -17.63 8.26 -5.24
N GLY A 276 -18.61 7.77 -4.48
CA GLY A 276 -18.90 8.27 -3.14
C GLY A 276 -19.45 9.69 -3.05
N ASN A 277 -19.88 10.28 -4.18
CA ASN A 277 -20.43 11.64 -4.28
C ASN A 277 -21.79 11.68 -5.03
N ASN A 278 -22.61 10.64 -4.86
CA ASN A 278 -23.86 10.48 -5.64
C ASN A 278 -25.14 10.68 -4.81
N GLY A 279 -25.05 11.10 -3.54
CA GLY A 279 -26.19 11.34 -2.67
C GLY A 279 -27.00 10.07 -2.35
N ASN A 280 -26.41 8.91 -2.46
CA ASN A 280 -27.00 7.59 -2.14
C ASN A 280 -26.44 7.05 -0.81
N ASP A 281 -26.80 5.82 -0.47
CA ASP A 281 -26.37 5.13 0.76
C ASP A 281 -24.88 4.73 0.79
N ALA A 282 -24.13 4.98 -0.30
CA ALA A 282 -22.68 4.85 -0.36
C ALA A 282 -21.98 6.21 -0.52
N ASP A 283 -22.66 7.32 -0.21
CA ASP A 283 -22.09 8.67 -0.25
C ASP A 283 -21.11 8.88 0.91
N ASN A 284 -19.89 9.29 0.60
CA ASN A 284 -18.81 9.45 1.57
C ASN A 284 -18.61 10.89 2.07
N LYS A 285 -19.37 11.89 1.59
CA LYS A 285 -19.16 13.30 1.98
C LYS A 285 -19.31 13.52 3.50
N GLN A 286 -20.37 12.92 4.09
CA GLN A 286 -20.57 13.02 5.54
C GLN A 286 -19.50 12.20 6.31
N VAL A 287 -19.16 11.01 5.81
CA VAL A 287 -18.11 10.17 6.41
C VAL A 287 -16.77 10.90 6.47
N VAL A 288 -16.38 11.57 5.40
CA VAL A 288 -15.15 12.39 5.35
C VAL A 288 -15.21 13.53 6.36
N ARG A 289 -16.30 14.30 6.38
CA ARG A 289 -16.45 15.41 7.34
C ARG A 289 -16.33 14.95 8.78
N ASP A 290 -16.97 13.81 9.11
CA ASP A 290 -16.92 13.24 10.45
C ASP A 290 -15.53 12.70 10.79
N LEU A 291 -14.81 12.11 9.82
CA LEU A 291 -13.43 11.65 9.98
C LEU A 291 -12.47 12.80 10.29
N ILE A 292 -12.46 13.85 9.45
CA ILE A 292 -11.54 14.98 9.66
C ILE A 292 -11.85 15.72 10.95
N THR A 293 -13.13 15.79 11.35
CA THR A 293 -13.56 16.36 12.63
C THR A 293 -13.02 15.53 13.81
N ALA A 294 -13.26 14.22 13.80
CA ALA A 294 -12.79 13.33 14.87
C ALA A 294 -11.26 13.29 14.98
N ARG A 295 -10.56 13.32 13.84
CA ARG A 295 -9.09 13.40 13.79
C ARG A 295 -8.58 14.69 14.40
N LEU A 296 -9.18 15.83 14.08
CA LEU A 296 -8.81 17.12 14.67
C LEU A 296 -9.08 17.16 16.19
N GLU A 297 -10.24 16.65 16.62
CA GLU A 297 -10.57 16.54 18.05
C GLU A 297 -9.56 15.66 18.80
N LYS A 298 -9.17 14.53 18.20
CA LYS A 298 -8.12 13.64 18.74
C LYS A 298 -6.79 14.38 18.86
N ALA A 299 -6.34 15.06 17.81
CA ALA A 299 -5.08 15.81 17.83
C ALA A 299 -5.07 16.88 18.93
N LYS A 300 -6.15 17.65 19.04
CA LYS A 300 -6.29 18.67 20.10
C LYS A 300 -6.29 18.09 21.51
N LEU A 301 -6.99 16.94 21.69
CA LEU A 301 -7.00 16.22 22.95
C LEU A 301 -5.59 15.75 23.35
N MET A 302 -4.78 15.38 22.34
CA MET A 302 -3.39 14.97 22.50
C MET A 302 -2.38 16.13 22.62
N GLY A 303 -2.86 17.40 22.53
CA GLY A 303 -2.04 18.60 22.71
C GLY A 303 -1.42 19.16 21.43
N TYR A 304 -1.85 18.68 20.25
CA TYR A 304 -1.43 19.20 18.94
C TYR A 304 -2.41 20.24 18.40
N GLU A 305 -1.92 21.13 17.54
CA GLU A 305 -2.78 22.15 16.92
C GLU A 305 -3.72 21.58 15.87
N ASP A 306 -3.26 20.53 15.16
CA ASP A 306 -3.99 19.82 14.13
C ASP A 306 -3.50 18.37 14.01
N TYR A 307 -4.15 17.62 13.12
CA TYR A 307 -3.85 16.20 12.98
C TYR A 307 -2.53 15.92 12.22
N ALA A 308 -2.17 16.77 11.25
CA ALA A 308 -0.92 16.63 10.52
C ALA A 308 0.30 16.76 11.44
N SER A 309 0.31 17.77 12.35
CA SER A 309 1.37 17.94 13.35
C SER A 309 1.57 16.68 14.21
N MET A 310 0.46 16.04 14.62
CA MET A 310 0.52 14.81 15.41
C MET A 310 1.11 13.65 14.61
N VAL A 311 0.75 13.49 13.33
CA VAL A 311 1.24 12.41 12.47
C VAL A 311 2.70 12.62 12.11
N LEU A 312 3.07 13.84 11.72
CA LEU A 312 4.40 14.14 11.17
C LEU A 312 5.53 14.09 12.20
N GLU A 313 5.22 14.21 13.49
CA GLU A 313 6.23 14.07 14.56
C GLU A 313 7.06 12.79 14.40
N ASP A 314 6.44 11.71 13.95
CA ASP A 314 7.02 10.38 13.79
C ASP A 314 7.35 10.03 12.33
N ARG A 315 7.60 11.02 11.50
CA ARG A 315 7.97 10.87 10.09
C ARG A 315 9.35 11.47 9.83
N MET A 316 9.97 11.13 8.70
CA MET A 316 11.21 11.77 8.27
C MET A 316 11.03 13.27 8.05
N ALA A 317 9.88 13.69 7.53
CA ALA A 317 9.54 15.08 7.28
C ALA A 317 9.46 15.94 8.55
N LYS A 318 9.13 15.36 9.71
CA LYS A 318 9.08 15.98 11.05
C LYS A 318 7.98 17.05 11.24
N ASN A 319 7.62 17.81 10.24
CA ASN A 319 6.64 18.89 10.36
C ASN A 319 6.02 19.26 9.01
N GLU A 320 4.90 20.01 9.07
CA GLU A 320 4.13 20.47 7.91
C GLU A 320 4.94 21.33 6.94
N LYS A 321 5.80 22.21 7.49
CA LYS A 321 6.59 23.11 6.67
C LYS A 321 7.48 22.35 5.69
N ASN A 322 8.16 21.31 6.14
CA ASN A 322 9.04 20.50 5.29
C ASN A 322 8.24 19.79 4.18
N VAL A 323 7.03 19.31 4.50
CA VAL A 323 6.15 18.69 3.50
C VAL A 323 5.69 19.73 2.46
N TYR A 324 5.15 20.86 2.90
CA TYR A 324 4.69 21.90 1.97
C TYR A 324 5.84 22.51 1.14
N ASP A 325 7.03 22.65 1.72
CA ASP A 325 8.20 23.15 0.98
C ASP A 325 8.52 22.23 -0.21
N LEU A 326 8.57 20.91 0.00
CA LEU A 326 8.78 19.94 -1.08
C LEU A 326 7.65 19.99 -2.12
N LEU A 327 6.39 19.91 -1.67
CA LEU A 327 5.24 19.88 -2.59
C LEU A 327 5.15 21.16 -3.43
N ASN A 328 5.37 22.32 -2.83
CA ASN A 328 5.32 23.62 -3.54
C ASN A 328 6.53 23.81 -4.47
N GLN A 329 7.70 23.30 -4.12
CA GLN A 329 8.88 23.33 -4.99
C GLN A 329 8.62 22.57 -6.30
N LEU A 330 7.86 21.49 -6.26
CA LEU A 330 7.53 20.67 -7.44
C LEU A 330 6.29 21.19 -8.18
N TRP A 331 5.34 21.84 -7.47
CA TRP A 331 4.05 22.28 -8.05
C TRP A 331 4.22 23.22 -9.23
N THR A 332 5.05 24.25 -9.09
CA THR A 332 5.22 25.27 -10.12
C THR A 332 5.77 24.74 -11.44
N PRO A 333 6.88 24.00 -11.47
CA PRO A 333 7.41 23.43 -12.72
C PRO A 333 6.48 22.35 -13.30
N ALA A 334 5.83 21.53 -12.44
CA ALA A 334 4.88 20.51 -12.91
C ALA A 334 3.64 21.16 -13.57
N LEU A 335 3.08 22.21 -12.97
CA LEU A 335 1.95 22.91 -13.54
C LEU A 335 2.28 23.62 -14.86
N ALA A 336 3.49 24.16 -14.99
CA ALA A 336 3.98 24.73 -16.24
C ALA A 336 4.04 23.68 -17.35
N LYS A 337 4.62 22.50 -17.04
CA LYS A 337 4.71 21.38 -17.97
C LYS A 337 3.32 20.82 -18.35
N ALA A 338 2.40 20.71 -17.40
CA ALA A 338 1.00 20.30 -17.68
C ALA A 338 0.27 21.29 -18.61
N LYS A 339 0.59 22.59 -18.54
CA LYS A 339 0.05 23.59 -19.46
C LYS A 339 0.62 23.42 -20.89
N GLU A 340 1.87 23.03 -21.05
CA GLU A 340 2.44 22.69 -22.34
C GLU A 340 1.76 21.44 -22.94
N GLU A 341 1.56 20.41 -22.13
CA GLU A 341 0.83 19.21 -22.54
C GLU A 341 -0.62 19.52 -22.94
N LEU A 342 -1.30 20.42 -22.21
CA LEU A 342 -2.64 20.88 -22.58
C LEU A 342 -2.65 21.62 -23.92
N ALA A 343 -1.59 22.39 -24.22
CA ALA A 343 -1.46 23.06 -25.52
C ALA A 343 -1.31 22.05 -26.66
N ASP A 344 -0.58 20.96 -26.45
CA ASP A 344 -0.47 19.85 -27.40
C ASP A 344 -1.82 19.17 -27.64
N ILE A 345 -2.58 18.88 -26.57
CA ILE A 345 -3.94 18.33 -26.66
C ILE A 345 -4.86 19.24 -27.51
N LYS A 346 -4.82 20.54 -27.28
CA LYS A 346 -5.59 21.51 -28.08
C LYS A 346 -5.15 21.53 -29.55
N ALA A 347 -3.86 21.36 -29.82
CA ALA A 347 -3.35 21.25 -31.16
C ALA A 347 -3.86 19.99 -31.90
N GLU A 348 -3.95 18.83 -31.19
CA GLU A 348 -4.52 17.61 -31.76
C GLU A 348 -6.01 17.74 -32.05
N ILE A 349 -6.79 18.36 -31.16
CA ILE A 349 -8.22 18.64 -31.38
C ILE A 349 -8.41 19.45 -32.68
N LYS A 350 -7.60 20.49 -32.88
CA LYS A 350 -7.61 21.33 -34.10
C LYS A 350 -7.18 20.55 -35.35
N ARG A 351 -6.22 19.65 -35.22
CA ARG A 351 -5.74 18.81 -36.34
C ARG A 351 -6.85 17.88 -36.84
N GLU A 352 -7.72 17.41 -35.95
CA GLU A 352 -8.90 16.66 -36.33
C GLU A 352 -10.07 17.50 -36.87
N GLY A 353 -9.89 18.81 -37.01
CA GLY A 353 -10.91 19.72 -37.51
C GLY A 353 -11.96 20.12 -36.48
N ASN A 354 -11.68 19.88 -35.20
CA ASN A 354 -12.53 20.28 -34.09
C ASN A 354 -12.03 21.58 -33.44
N ASP A 355 -12.94 22.31 -32.74
CA ASP A 355 -12.65 23.58 -32.07
C ASP A 355 -13.40 23.67 -30.74
N PHE A 356 -13.28 22.64 -29.90
CA PHE A 356 -13.83 22.66 -28.55
C PHE A 356 -12.75 22.75 -27.49
N GLU A 357 -13.08 23.32 -26.32
CA GLU A 357 -12.20 23.31 -25.18
C GLU A 357 -12.18 21.91 -24.55
N PRO A 358 -11.01 21.28 -24.37
CA PRO A 358 -10.93 19.95 -23.77
C PRO A 358 -11.41 19.93 -22.33
N GLU A 359 -12.02 18.82 -21.94
CA GLU A 359 -12.43 18.48 -20.59
C GLU A 359 -11.60 17.30 -20.05
N GLY A 360 -11.79 16.90 -18.79
CA GLY A 360 -11.01 15.81 -18.19
C GLY A 360 -11.12 14.47 -18.94
N TRP A 361 -12.29 14.17 -19.53
CA TRP A 361 -12.49 12.96 -20.33
C TRP A 361 -11.84 13.01 -21.71
N ASP A 362 -11.30 14.14 -22.12
CA ASP A 362 -10.60 14.29 -23.40
C ASP A 362 -9.08 14.17 -23.23
N TRP A 363 -8.54 14.37 -22.00
CA TRP A 363 -7.12 14.43 -21.76
C TRP A 363 -6.40 13.18 -22.27
N ARG A 364 -6.75 12.00 -21.73
CA ARG A 364 -6.06 10.74 -22.05
C ARG A 364 -6.16 10.38 -23.54
N TYR A 365 -7.32 10.63 -24.16
CA TYR A 365 -7.55 10.35 -25.58
C TYR A 365 -6.66 11.20 -26.49
N TYR A 366 -6.65 12.51 -26.31
CA TYR A 366 -5.84 13.39 -27.15
C TYR A 366 -4.37 13.38 -26.76
N PHE A 367 -4.07 13.07 -25.53
CA PHE A 367 -2.70 12.88 -25.07
C PHE A 367 -2.02 11.71 -25.79
N GLU A 368 -2.68 10.55 -25.93
CA GLU A 368 -2.16 9.41 -26.69
C GLU A 368 -1.92 9.76 -28.18
N LYS A 369 -2.82 10.52 -28.77
CA LYS A 369 -2.65 11.03 -30.15
C LYS A 369 -1.47 11.98 -30.26
N ALA A 370 -1.30 12.91 -29.33
CA ALA A 370 -0.17 13.81 -29.30
C ALA A 370 1.16 13.08 -29.10
N LYS A 371 1.18 12.08 -28.20
CA LYS A 371 2.34 11.21 -27.94
C LYS A 371 2.73 10.43 -29.19
N LYS A 372 1.77 9.81 -29.87
CA LYS A 372 2.00 9.11 -31.14
C LYS A 372 2.53 10.05 -32.22
N HIS A 373 1.97 11.24 -32.32
CA HIS A 373 2.42 12.24 -33.30
C HIS A 373 3.84 12.75 -33.05
N LYS A 374 4.18 13.02 -31.79
CA LYS A 374 5.51 13.58 -31.42
C LYS A 374 6.62 12.55 -31.41
N TYR A 375 6.33 11.34 -30.95
CA TYR A 375 7.33 10.32 -30.63
C TYR A 375 7.16 9.04 -31.44
N ASP A 376 6.14 8.95 -32.30
CA ASP A 376 5.76 7.73 -33.04
C ASP A 376 5.61 6.54 -32.10
N MET A 377 5.03 6.79 -30.89
CA MET A 377 4.89 5.83 -29.83
C MET A 377 3.41 5.47 -29.61
N ASP A 378 3.10 4.18 -29.62
CA ASP A 378 1.82 3.61 -29.27
C ASP A 378 2.05 2.50 -28.23
N GLU A 379 1.44 2.62 -27.06
CA GLU A 379 1.60 1.62 -25.98
C GLU A 379 1.13 0.22 -26.39
N ASN A 380 0.21 0.12 -27.35
CA ASN A 380 -0.23 -1.17 -27.88
C ASN A 380 0.89 -1.92 -28.62
N GLU A 381 1.95 -1.23 -29.07
CA GLU A 381 3.13 -1.85 -29.68
C GLU A 381 4.05 -2.49 -28.64
N ILE A 382 4.00 -2.02 -27.36
CA ILE A 382 4.82 -2.53 -26.26
C ILE A 382 4.17 -3.73 -25.57
N ARG A 383 2.84 -3.69 -25.35
CA ARG A 383 2.09 -4.74 -24.63
C ARG A 383 2.44 -6.18 -25.05
N PRO A 384 2.61 -6.51 -26.35
CA PRO A 384 2.97 -7.87 -26.77
C PRO A 384 4.27 -8.42 -26.20
N TYR A 385 5.16 -7.54 -25.72
CA TYR A 385 6.45 -7.88 -25.10
C TYR A 385 6.39 -7.94 -23.57
N LEU A 386 5.30 -7.51 -22.97
CA LEU A 386 5.10 -7.45 -21.52
C LEU A 386 4.10 -8.52 -21.05
N GLU A 387 4.39 -9.78 -21.38
CA GLU A 387 3.62 -10.91 -20.87
C GLU A 387 3.88 -11.04 -19.36
N LEU A 388 2.82 -11.19 -18.56
CA LEU A 388 2.83 -11.14 -17.09
C LEU A 388 3.90 -12.03 -16.44
N ASN A 389 3.98 -13.31 -16.87
CA ASN A 389 4.97 -14.21 -16.26
C ASN A 389 6.40 -13.84 -16.64
N ASN A 390 6.62 -13.34 -17.88
CA ASN A 390 7.92 -12.85 -18.29
C ASN A 390 8.32 -11.60 -17.48
N VAL A 391 7.40 -10.67 -17.21
CA VAL A 391 7.66 -9.48 -16.38
C VAL A 391 7.97 -9.89 -14.95
N ARG A 392 7.19 -10.81 -14.35
CA ARG A 392 7.48 -11.38 -13.03
C ARG A 392 8.85 -12.04 -12.97
N ASP A 393 9.18 -12.86 -13.97
CA ASP A 393 10.48 -13.53 -14.04
C ASP A 393 11.63 -12.53 -14.28
N GLY A 394 11.34 -11.39 -14.91
CA GLY A 394 12.22 -10.23 -14.98
C GLY A 394 12.53 -9.64 -13.60
N ALA A 395 11.51 -9.45 -12.76
CA ALA A 395 11.71 -9.02 -11.38
C ALA A 395 12.52 -10.05 -10.57
N PHE A 396 12.27 -11.35 -10.76
CA PHE A 396 13.08 -12.41 -10.15
C PHE A 396 14.55 -12.40 -10.63
N TYR A 397 14.75 -12.14 -11.92
CA TYR A 397 16.12 -11.98 -12.47
C TYR A 397 16.83 -10.79 -11.85
N MET A 398 16.17 -9.64 -11.71
CA MET A 398 16.71 -8.46 -11.04
C MET A 398 17.16 -8.79 -9.61
N ALA A 399 16.29 -9.39 -8.81
CA ALA A 399 16.58 -9.75 -7.44
C ALA A 399 17.72 -10.77 -7.33
N LYS A 400 17.80 -11.73 -8.28
CA LYS A 400 18.92 -12.67 -8.37
C LYS A 400 20.23 -11.97 -8.67
N ARG A 401 20.23 -11.01 -9.60
CA ARG A 401 21.44 -10.24 -9.99
C ARG A 401 21.93 -9.34 -8.85
N LEU A 402 21.00 -8.66 -8.17
CA LEU A 402 21.32 -7.73 -7.08
C LEU A 402 21.72 -8.45 -5.79
N TYR A 403 20.98 -9.50 -5.40
CA TYR A 403 21.07 -10.10 -4.07
C TYR A 403 21.40 -11.58 -4.03
N GLY A 404 21.40 -12.27 -5.19
CA GLY A 404 21.68 -13.70 -5.28
C GLY A 404 20.53 -14.62 -4.86
N ILE A 405 19.32 -14.06 -4.64
CA ILE A 405 18.14 -14.84 -4.24
C ILE A 405 17.51 -15.56 -5.43
N THR A 406 16.79 -16.65 -5.14
CA THR A 406 16.06 -17.44 -6.14
C THR A 406 14.65 -17.75 -5.70
N PHE A 407 13.78 -18.04 -6.65
CA PHE A 407 12.35 -18.29 -6.44
C PHE A 407 11.97 -19.66 -6.99
N ARG A 408 11.30 -20.46 -6.17
CA ARG A 408 10.84 -21.80 -6.54
C ARG A 408 9.31 -21.87 -6.46
N PRO A 409 8.59 -22.20 -7.54
CA PRO A 409 7.13 -22.29 -7.50
C PRO A 409 6.67 -23.44 -6.59
N LEU A 410 5.58 -23.20 -5.85
CA LEU A 410 4.97 -24.14 -4.92
C LEU A 410 3.49 -24.34 -5.29
N GLU A 411 3.18 -25.32 -6.12
CA GLU A 411 1.82 -25.57 -6.64
C GLU A 411 0.85 -26.16 -5.61
N TYR A 412 1.37 -26.86 -4.60
CA TYR A 412 0.60 -27.62 -3.60
C TYR A 412 0.29 -26.84 -2.33
N MET A 413 0.62 -25.56 -2.28
CA MET A 413 0.37 -24.73 -1.10
C MET A 413 -1.09 -24.29 -1.01
N PRO A 414 -1.65 -24.14 0.22
CA PRO A 414 -2.92 -23.44 0.40
C PRO A 414 -2.88 -22.05 -0.24
N LYS A 415 -3.97 -21.65 -0.91
CA LYS A 415 -4.01 -20.39 -1.67
C LYS A 415 -5.15 -19.48 -1.19
N PRO A 416 -4.91 -18.16 -1.09
CA PRO A 416 -5.95 -17.20 -0.75
C PRO A 416 -7.03 -17.10 -1.85
N HIS A 417 -6.67 -17.40 -3.09
CA HIS A 417 -7.54 -17.47 -4.26
C HIS A 417 -6.99 -18.49 -5.26
N PRO A 418 -7.83 -19.22 -6.01
CA PRO A 418 -7.36 -20.25 -6.97
C PRO A 418 -6.38 -19.73 -8.02
N GLU A 419 -6.48 -18.47 -8.44
CA GLU A 419 -5.59 -17.83 -9.42
C GLU A 419 -4.25 -17.35 -8.79
N ALA A 420 -4.09 -17.43 -7.46
CA ALA A 420 -2.87 -17.00 -6.82
C ALA A 420 -1.68 -17.90 -7.17
N GLN A 421 -0.53 -17.30 -7.42
CA GLN A 421 0.75 -17.97 -7.60
C GLN A 421 1.52 -17.94 -6.28
N VAL A 422 2.30 -18.99 -6.00
CA VAL A 422 3.04 -19.12 -4.73
C VAL A 422 4.48 -19.52 -5.02
N PHE A 423 5.42 -18.85 -4.36
CA PHE A 423 6.85 -19.12 -4.50
C PHE A 423 7.54 -19.22 -3.14
N GLU A 424 8.47 -20.15 -3.01
CA GLU A 424 9.48 -20.12 -1.97
C GLU A 424 10.61 -19.20 -2.41
N CYS A 425 10.97 -18.25 -1.56
CA CYS A 425 12.10 -17.37 -1.74
C CYS A 425 13.31 -17.95 -1.00
N ILE A 426 14.43 -18.14 -1.69
CA ILE A 426 15.62 -18.80 -1.17
C ILE A 426 16.80 -17.84 -1.25
N ASP A 427 17.46 -17.58 -0.12
CA ASP A 427 18.63 -16.72 -0.06
C ASP A 427 19.86 -17.37 -0.74
N LYS A 428 20.87 -16.55 -1.01
CA LYS A 428 22.14 -16.99 -1.64
C LYS A 428 22.88 -18.09 -0.89
N ASP A 429 22.61 -18.28 0.41
CA ASP A 429 23.17 -19.36 1.24
C ASP A 429 22.34 -20.65 1.20
N GLY A 430 21.25 -20.67 0.43
CA GLY A 430 20.35 -21.80 0.26
C GLY A 430 19.27 -21.92 1.33
N LYS A 431 19.18 -20.99 2.28
CA LYS A 431 18.15 -21.01 3.31
C LYS A 431 16.84 -20.37 2.83
N PRO A 432 15.69 -20.83 3.34
CA PRO A 432 14.42 -20.16 3.08
C PRO A 432 14.44 -18.71 3.60
N LEU A 433 14.07 -17.78 2.75
CA LEU A 433 13.92 -16.37 3.08
C LEU A 433 12.47 -16.04 3.44
N GLY A 434 11.52 -16.65 2.76
CA GLY A 434 10.09 -16.49 2.99
C GLY A 434 9.22 -17.13 1.92
N ILE A 435 7.90 -16.98 2.07
CA ILE A 435 6.91 -17.41 1.09
C ILE A 435 6.30 -16.16 0.48
N LEU A 436 6.18 -16.14 -0.85
CA LEU A 436 5.65 -15.03 -1.63
C LEU A 436 4.44 -15.48 -2.45
N TYR A 437 3.30 -14.83 -2.20
CA TYR A 437 2.07 -14.98 -2.97
C TYR A 437 1.91 -13.83 -3.95
N PHE A 438 1.35 -14.12 -5.13
CA PHE A 438 0.89 -13.11 -6.09
C PHE A 438 -0.59 -13.32 -6.39
N ASP A 439 -1.37 -12.25 -6.31
CA ASP A 439 -2.77 -12.19 -6.70
C ASP A 439 -2.95 -11.05 -7.71
N PHE A 440 -2.92 -11.35 -9.00
CA PHE A 440 -2.72 -10.37 -10.04
C PHE A 440 -4.00 -9.69 -10.59
N PHE A 441 -5.16 -10.36 -10.53
CA PHE A 441 -6.31 -9.93 -11.34
C PHE A 441 -7.43 -9.31 -10.51
N PRO A 442 -8.18 -8.33 -11.10
CA PRO A 442 -9.32 -7.70 -10.45
C PRO A 442 -10.51 -8.65 -10.35
N ARG A 443 -11.36 -8.42 -9.35
CA ARG A 443 -12.65 -9.06 -9.13
C ARG A 443 -13.54 -8.21 -8.24
N ALA A 444 -14.86 -8.44 -8.24
CA ALA A 444 -15.80 -7.65 -7.46
C ALA A 444 -15.56 -7.71 -5.93
N SER A 445 -14.95 -8.80 -5.44
CA SER A 445 -14.60 -9.01 -4.04
C SER A 445 -13.24 -8.41 -3.63
N LYS A 446 -12.59 -7.66 -4.51
CA LYS A 446 -11.22 -7.16 -4.34
C LYS A 446 -11.17 -5.64 -4.44
N SER A 447 -10.47 -5.02 -3.52
CA SER A 447 -10.17 -3.59 -3.56
C SER A 447 -9.30 -3.23 -4.75
N GLY A 448 -9.48 -2.02 -5.28
CA GLY A 448 -8.68 -1.51 -6.40
C GLY A 448 -7.28 -1.08 -5.98
N GLY A 449 -6.40 -0.86 -6.96
CA GLY A 449 -5.01 -0.53 -6.74
C GLY A 449 -4.09 -1.74 -6.65
N ALA A 450 -2.89 -1.55 -6.10
CA ALA A 450 -1.95 -2.61 -5.81
C ALA A 450 -1.36 -2.39 -4.42
N TRP A 451 -0.94 -3.44 -3.77
CA TRP A 451 -0.30 -3.37 -2.46
C TRP A 451 0.48 -4.65 -2.14
N CYS A 452 1.49 -4.50 -1.29
CA CYS A 452 2.14 -5.60 -0.61
C CYS A 452 1.60 -5.72 0.82
N GLY A 453 1.34 -6.94 1.27
CA GLY A 453 0.91 -7.26 2.63
C GLY A 453 1.57 -8.53 3.14
N GLU A 454 1.25 -8.88 4.37
CA GLU A 454 1.80 -10.07 5.01
C GLU A 454 0.68 -10.86 5.69
N TYR A 455 0.65 -12.17 5.49
CA TYR A 455 -0.15 -13.08 6.30
C TYR A 455 0.58 -13.46 7.59
N ARG A 456 1.88 -13.28 7.62
CA ARG A 456 2.74 -13.38 8.80
C ARG A 456 4.02 -12.60 8.56
N PRO A 457 4.39 -11.65 9.47
CA PRO A 457 5.68 -10.97 9.41
C PRO A 457 6.84 -11.88 9.80
N GLN A 458 8.06 -11.44 9.48
CA GLN A 458 9.27 -12.05 9.99
C GLN A 458 9.37 -11.84 11.50
N SER A 459 9.83 -12.85 12.23
CA SER A 459 10.08 -12.80 13.66
C SER A 459 11.07 -13.88 14.10
N TYR A 460 11.31 -13.99 15.40
CA TYR A 460 12.01 -15.10 16.02
C TYR A 460 11.12 -15.73 17.10
N ASP A 461 11.12 -17.08 17.15
CA ASP A 461 10.40 -17.81 18.18
C ASP A 461 11.10 -17.73 19.55
N GLU A 462 10.49 -18.29 20.58
CA GLU A 462 11.05 -18.32 21.95
C GLU A 462 12.39 -19.09 22.05
N ASN A 463 12.68 -19.95 21.08
CA ASN A 463 13.92 -20.74 21.02
C ASN A 463 15.01 -20.03 20.19
N GLY A 464 14.73 -18.85 19.67
CA GLY A 464 15.63 -18.08 18.80
C GLY A 464 15.71 -18.61 17.36
N ASN A 465 14.72 -19.39 16.91
CA ASN A 465 14.64 -19.80 15.51
C ASN A 465 13.93 -18.72 14.69
N LYS A 466 14.46 -18.41 13.51
CA LYS A 466 13.84 -17.46 12.59
C LYS A 466 12.51 -18.01 12.06
N VAL A 467 11.45 -17.24 12.21
CA VAL A 467 10.15 -17.47 11.59
C VAL A 467 10.10 -16.63 10.31
N VAL A 468 10.10 -17.34 9.17
CA VAL A 468 10.12 -16.65 7.87
C VAL A 468 8.79 -15.97 7.57
N PRO A 469 8.78 -14.82 6.87
CA PRO A 469 7.56 -14.09 6.54
C PRO A 469 6.74 -14.85 5.48
N VAL A 470 5.42 -14.58 5.48
CA VAL A 470 4.49 -14.99 4.43
C VAL A 470 3.93 -13.72 3.81
N VAL A 471 4.49 -13.36 2.67
CA VAL A 471 4.25 -12.09 1.97
C VAL A 471 3.24 -12.29 0.86
N THR A 472 2.40 -11.30 0.60
CA THR A 472 1.46 -11.29 -0.53
C THR A 472 1.57 -10.00 -1.31
N ILE A 473 1.67 -10.11 -2.62
CA ILE A 473 1.61 -9.01 -3.58
C ILE A 473 0.26 -9.09 -4.29
N VAL A 474 -0.53 -8.04 -4.16
CA VAL A 474 -1.87 -7.95 -4.72
C VAL A 474 -1.90 -6.86 -5.77
N CYS A 475 -2.38 -7.20 -6.96
CA CYS A 475 -2.51 -6.29 -8.10
C CYS A 475 -3.92 -6.35 -8.68
N ASN A 476 -4.20 -5.46 -9.62
CA ASN A 476 -5.45 -5.42 -10.37
C ASN A 476 -5.12 -5.24 -11.87
N PHE A 477 -4.29 -6.14 -12.42
CA PHE A 477 -3.84 -6.06 -13.79
C PHE A 477 -4.92 -6.50 -14.78
N THR A 478 -4.75 -6.08 -16.03
CA THR A 478 -5.64 -6.45 -17.14
C THR A 478 -5.77 -7.98 -17.22
N LYS A 479 -6.96 -8.49 -16.93
CA LYS A 479 -7.24 -9.94 -16.98
C LYS A 479 -7.35 -10.37 -18.46
N PRO A 480 -6.63 -11.43 -18.88
CA PRO A 480 -6.72 -11.90 -20.25
C PRO A 480 -8.06 -12.59 -20.53
N SER A 481 -8.47 -12.64 -21.79
CA SER A 481 -9.55 -13.52 -22.24
C SER A 481 -9.14 -14.98 -22.08
N ALA A 482 -10.12 -15.88 -21.99
CA ALA A 482 -9.86 -17.31 -21.82
C ALA A 482 -8.95 -17.85 -22.94
N GLY A 483 -7.81 -18.45 -22.54
CA GLY A 483 -6.82 -19.01 -23.46
C GLY A 483 -5.79 -18.04 -24.03
N GLU A 484 -5.87 -16.75 -23.69
CA GLU A 484 -4.86 -15.75 -24.06
C GLU A 484 -3.96 -15.42 -22.86
N PRO A 485 -2.69 -15.03 -23.06
CA PRO A 485 -1.81 -14.58 -22.00
C PRO A 485 -2.19 -13.17 -21.52
N ALA A 486 -1.86 -12.86 -20.28
CA ALA A 486 -1.98 -11.50 -19.74
C ALA A 486 -0.86 -10.62 -20.31
N LEU A 487 -1.22 -9.58 -21.05
CA LEU A 487 -0.29 -8.59 -21.61
C LEU A 487 -0.44 -7.28 -20.84
N LEU A 488 0.61 -6.92 -20.11
CA LEU A 488 0.60 -5.75 -19.24
C LEU A 488 0.79 -4.44 -20.02
N SER A 489 0.26 -3.36 -19.47
CA SER A 489 0.69 -2.02 -19.88
C SER A 489 2.08 -1.72 -19.27
N PRO A 490 2.79 -0.69 -19.75
CA PRO A 490 4.00 -0.21 -19.09
C PRO A 490 3.79 0.15 -17.61
N ASP A 491 2.68 0.78 -17.28
CA ASP A 491 2.30 1.14 -15.91
C ASP A 491 2.07 -0.11 -15.04
N GLU A 492 1.37 -1.13 -15.55
CA GLU A 492 1.16 -2.40 -14.86
C GLU A 492 2.49 -3.15 -14.63
N ALA A 493 3.41 -3.12 -15.60
CA ALA A 493 4.73 -3.72 -15.45
C ALA A 493 5.55 -2.99 -14.36
N THR A 494 5.55 -1.66 -14.36
CA THR A 494 6.20 -0.85 -13.32
C THR A 494 5.58 -1.13 -11.94
N THR A 495 4.25 -1.22 -11.86
CA THR A 495 3.54 -1.57 -10.62
C THR A 495 3.98 -2.93 -10.07
N LEU A 496 4.22 -3.93 -10.94
CA LEU A 496 4.72 -5.24 -10.49
C LEU A 496 6.10 -5.12 -9.84
N PHE A 497 7.02 -4.37 -10.41
CA PHE A 497 8.33 -4.12 -9.83
C PHE A 497 8.22 -3.34 -8.52
N HIS A 498 7.34 -2.34 -8.45
CA HIS A 498 7.04 -1.59 -7.22
C HIS A 498 6.61 -2.51 -6.07
N GLU A 499 5.55 -3.29 -6.27
CA GLU A 499 5.05 -4.19 -5.22
C GLU A 499 6.06 -5.28 -4.87
N PHE A 500 6.84 -5.72 -5.85
CA PHE A 500 7.93 -6.65 -5.62
C PHE A 500 9.04 -6.06 -4.74
N GLY A 501 9.35 -4.77 -4.87
CA GLY A 501 10.29 -4.05 -4.00
C GLY A 501 9.82 -4.02 -2.53
N HIS A 502 8.53 -3.81 -2.27
CA HIS A 502 7.95 -3.99 -0.94
C HIS A 502 8.08 -5.45 -0.46
N GLY A 503 7.81 -6.41 -1.36
CA GLY A 503 7.99 -7.83 -1.06
C GLY A 503 9.43 -8.17 -0.67
N LEU A 504 10.42 -7.62 -1.37
CA LEU A 504 11.83 -7.77 -1.01
C LEU A 504 12.15 -7.14 0.35
N HIS A 505 11.58 -5.98 0.67
CA HIS A 505 11.76 -5.36 1.98
C HIS A 505 11.24 -6.27 3.12
N SER A 506 10.03 -6.81 2.97
CA SER A 506 9.47 -7.77 3.94
C SER A 506 10.29 -9.06 4.04
N LEU A 507 10.75 -9.60 2.90
CA LEU A 507 11.55 -10.84 2.86
C LEU A 507 12.94 -10.68 3.49
N PHE A 508 13.58 -9.53 3.32
CA PHE A 508 14.91 -9.27 3.84
C PHE A 508 14.93 -8.73 5.28
N CYS A 509 13.79 -8.30 5.81
CA CYS A 509 13.70 -7.86 7.20
C CYS A 509 14.23 -8.95 8.12
N ASP A 510 15.10 -8.58 9.07
CA ASP A 510 15.74 -9.51 9.99
C ASP A 510 15.90 -8.86 11.36
N VAL A 511 14.81 -8.84 12.11
CA VAL A 511 14.71 -8.28 13.46
C VAL A 511 14.23 -9.34 14.44
N HIS A 512 14.69 -9.26 15.69
CA HIS A 512 14.28 -10.20 16.75
C HIS A 512 12.93 -9.85 17.34
N TYR A 513 12.59 -8.55 17.34
CA TYR A 513 11.38 -8.02 17.97
C TYR A 513 10.46 -7.38 16.93
N THR A 514 9.19 -7.79 16.93
CA THR A 514 8.20 -7.30 15.98
C THR A 514 7.93 -5.80 16.12
N GLY A 515 8.06 -5.25 17.31
CA GLY A 515 7.87 -3.82 17.59
C GLY A 515 8.88 -2.88 16.92
N VAL A 516 9.96 -3.42 16.30
CA VAL A 516 10.94 -2.63 15.54
C VAL A 516 11.05 -3.07 14.07
N SER A 517 10.10 -3.85 13.56
CA SER A 517 10.11 -4.29 12.15
C SER A 517 9.71 -3.18 11.17
N GLY A 518 8.87 -2.23 11.60
CA GLY A 518 8.32 -1.19 10.73
C GLY A 518 9.24 0.01 10.56
N VAL A 519 9.20 0.64 9.39
CA VAL A 519 9.87 1.90 9.06
C VAL A 519 8.86 3.04 8.97
N PRO A 520 9.30 4.33 9.07
CA PRO A 520 8.40 5.47 8.85
C PRO A 520 7.70 5.43 7.51
N ARG A 521 6.45 5.92 7.45
CA ARG A 521 5.61 5.87 6.25
C ARG A 521 6.24 6.61 5.06
N ASP A 522 6.97 7.68 5.29
CA ASP A 522 7.68 8.44 4.26
C ASP A 522 9.07 7.87 3.89
N PHE A 523 9.40 6.67 4.41
CA PHE A 523 10.55 5.86 3.99
C PHE A 523 10.13 4.56 3.31
N VAL A 524 8.94 4.04 3.62
CA VAL A 524 8.51 2.70 3.22
C VAL A 524 8.46 2.51 1.70
N GLU A 525 8.28 3.59 0.93
CA GLU A 525 8.23 3.56 -0.53
C GLU A 525 9.63 3.58 -1.20
N LEU A 526 10.70 3.81 -0.45
CA LEU A 526 12.05 3.76 -1.03
C LEU A 526 12.39 2.39 -1.65
N PRO A 527 12.15 1.25 -0.97
CA PRO A 527 12.41 -0.08 -1.55
C PRO A 527 11.56 -0.41 -2.76
N SER A 528 10.31 0.05 -2.79
CA SER A 528 9.40 -0.20 -3.91
C SER A 528 9.73 0.65 -5.13
N GLN A 529 9.95 1.94 -4.94
CA GLN A 529 10.18 2.88 -6.02
C GLN A 529 11.56 2.74 -6.66
N ILE A 530 12.58 2.29 -5.92
CA ILE A 530 13.89 2.04 -6.54
C ILE A 530 13.84 0.89 -7.54
N ASP A 531 13.01 -0.13 -7.28
CA ASP A 531 12.85 -1.27 -8.18
C ASP A 531 12.13 -0.89 -9.48
N GLU A 532 11.28 0.15 -9.47
CA GLU A 532 10.63 0.67 -10.67
C GLU A 532 11.64 1.12 -11.74
N HIS A 533 12.79 1.67 -11.34
CA HIS A 533 13.83 2.14 -12.27
C HIS A 533 14.38 1.01 -13.15
N PHE A 534 14.41 -0.23 -12.62
CA PHE A 534 14.91 -1.37 -13.39
C PHE A 534 13.94 -1.83 -14.48
N THR A 535 12.64 -1.51 -14.39
CA THR A 535 11.60 -2.07 -15.27
C THR A 535 11.93 -1.89 -16.75
N PHE A 536 12.33 -0.70 -17.15
CA PHE A 536 12.60 -0.36 -18.57
C PHE A 536 14.07 -0.14 -18.90
N GLU A 537 14.98 -0.52 -18.00
CA GLU A 537 16.40 -0.52 -18.32
C GLU A 537 16.69 -1.47 -19.50
N PRO A 538 17.48 -1.02 -20.52
CA PRO A 538 17.75 -1.83 -21.71
C PRO A 538 18.29 -3.23 -21.40
N GLU A 539 19.16 -3.36 -20.38
CA GLU A 539 19.70 -4.66 -19.95
C GLU A 539 18.61 -5.59 -19.40
N MET A 540 17.61 -5.05 -18.71
CA MET A 540 16.46 -5.79 -18.21
C MET A 540 15.53 -6.23 -19.34
N LEU A 541 15.19 -5.33 -20.26
CA LEU A 541 14.30 -5.60 -21.37
C LEU A 541 14.83 -6.72 -22.29
N GLN A 542 16.16 -6.82 -22.46
CA GLN A 542 16.77 -7.92 -23.20
C GLN A 542 16.48 -9.30 -22.56
N VAL A 543 16.24 -9.35 -21.27
CA VAL A 543 15.99 -10.61 -20.54
C VAL A 543 14.52 -11.00 -20.63
N TYR A 544 13.61 -10.10 -20.29
CA TYR A 544 12.21 -10.47 -20.06
C TYR A 544 11.22 -9.97 -21.13
N ALA A 545 11.53 -8.86 -21.82
CA ALA A 545 10.60 -8.26 -22.77
C ALA A 545 10.61 -9.03 -24.11
N LYS A 546 9.93 -10.18 -24.12
CA LYS A 546 9.83 -11.08 -25.27
C LYS A 546 8.41 -11.13 -25.79
N HIS A 547 8.28 -11.00 -27.12
CA HIS A 547 6.99 -11.06 -27.79
C HIS A 547 6.29 -12.41 -27.51
N TYR A 548 5.08 -12.37 -26.96
CA TYR A 548 4.37 -13.54 -26.45
C TYR A 548 4.10 -14.65 -27.48
N LYS A 549 4.06 -14.34 -28.80
CA LYS A 549 3.87 -15.32 -29.86
C LYS A 549 5.18 -15.78 -30.50
N THR A 550 6.13 -14.87 -30.75
CA THR A 550 7.35 -15.18 -31.51
C THR A 550 8.54 -15.49 -30.61
N GLY A 551 8.52 -15.04 -29.34
CA GLY A 551 9.67 -15.12 -28.43
C GLY A 551 10.80 -14.14 -28.73
N GLU A 552 10.64 -13.28 -29.76
CA GLU A 552 11.62 -12.26 -30.10
C GLU A 552 11.68 -11.17 -29.02
N VAL A 553 12.89 -10.72 -28.73
CA VAL A 553 13.13 -9.62 -27.79
C VAL A 553 12.59 -8.32 -28.38
N MET A 554 12.12 -7.43 -27.52
CA MET A 554 11.64 -6.10 -27.92
C MET A 554 12.69 -5.38 -28.76
N PRO A 555 12.35 -4.86 -29.95
CA PRO A 555 13.28 -4.16 -30.81
C PRO A 555 13.89 -2.94 -30.15
N THR A 556 15.20 -2.72 -30.32
CA THR A 556 15.90 -1.56 -29.76
C THR A 556 15.25 -0.23 -30.19
N GLU A 557 14.76 -0.15 -31.44
CA GLU A 557 14.03 1.04 -31.90
C GLU A 557 12.77 1.35 -31.06
N LEU A 558 12.04 0.32 -30.66
CA LEU A 558 10.85 0.49 -29.80
C LEU A 558 11.24 0.93 -28.39
N VAL A 559 12.33 0.36 -27.84
CA VAL A 559 12.92 0.79 -26.56
C VAL A 559 13.32 2.26 -26.58
N GLU A 560 14.00 2.70 -27.64
CA GLU A 560 14.40 4.10 -27.81
C GLU A 560 13.20 5.06 -27.96
N LYS A 561 12.15 4.64 -28.67
CA LYS A 561 10.92 5.44 -28.77
C LYS A 561 10.24 5.58 -27.41
N TYR A 562 10.18 4.49 -26.65
CA TYR A 562 9.62 4.51 -25.30
C TYR A 562 10.41 5.45 -24.38
N ASP A 563 11.74 5.32 -24.35
CA ASP A 563 12.61 6.17 -23.53
C ASP A 563 12.45 7.66 -23.86
N LYS A 564 12.48 8.02 -25.17
CA LYS A 564 12.26 9.40 -25.61
C LYS A 564 10.89 9.96 -25.20
N SER A 565 9.88 9.11 -25.13
CA SER A 565 8.52 9.51 -24.73
C SER A 565 8.29 9.48 -23.21
N SER A 566 9.17 8.89 -22.41
CA SER A 566 8.99 8.64 -20.98
C SER A 566 8.78 9.90 -20.12
N LYS A 567 9.40 11.02 -20.54
CA LYS A 567 9.25 12.32 -19.89
C LYS A 567 8.03 13.13 -20.36
N TYR A 568 7.33 12.66 -21.40
CA TYR A 568 6.08 13.26 -21.86
C TYR A 568 4.91 12.75 -21.01
N GLY A 569 4.10 13.66 -20.50
CA GLY A 569 3.02 13.34 -19.55
C GLY A 569 3.40 13.53 -18.08
N GLN A 570 4.65 13.85 -17.78
CA GLN A 570 5.09 14.09 -16.41
C GLN A 570 4.47 15.35 -15.80
N GLY A 571 4.04 16.32 -16.61
CA GLY A 571 3.24 17.46 -16.17
C GLY A 571 1.93 17.03 -15.55
N PHE A 572 1.13 16.26 -16.30
CA PHE A 572 -0.14 15.70 -15.81
C PHE A 572 0.07 14.80 -14.60
N ALA A 573 0.93 13.80 -14.70
CA ALA A 573 1.14 12.81 -13.66
C ALA A 573 1.62 13.44 -12.34
N THR A 574 2.51 14.43 -12.41
CA THR A 574 3.00 15.12 -11.22
C THR A 574 1.92 16.03 -10.61
N VAL A 575 1.18 16.78 -11.45
CA VAL A 575 0.11 17.68 -10.96
C VAL A 575 -1.04 16.91 -10.30
N GLU A 576 -1.52 15.82 -10.92
CA GLU A 576 -2.61 15.03 -10.32
C GLU A 576 -2.21 14.43 -8.98
N TYR A 577 -0.97 13.96 -8.86
CA TYR A 577 -0.41 13.41 -7.64
C TYR A 577 -0.23 14.48 -6.55
N LEU A 578 0.42 15.59 -6.89
CA LEU A 578 0.64 16.70 -5.94
C LEU A 578 -0.69 17.33 -5.48
N ALA A 579 -1.71 17.37 -6.36
CA ALA A 579 -3.04 17.82 -5.98
C ALA A 579 -3.62 16.96 -4.85
N ALA A 580 -3.49 15.63 -4.94
CA ALA A 580 -3.93 14.72 -3.88
C ALA A 580 -3.11 14.89 -2.59
N SER A 581 -1.78 15.04 -2.69
CA SER A 581 -0.90 15.25 -1.53
C SER A 581 -1.20 16.58 -0.81
N LEU A 582 -1.41 17.65 -1.58
CA LEU A 582 -1.79 18.96 -1.03
C LEU A 582 -3.18 18.93 -0.39
N LEU A 583 -4.13 18.23 -1.02
CA LEU A 583 -5.49 18.08 -0.49
C LEU A 583 -5.50 17.30 0.83
N ASP A 584 -4.72 16.22 0.94
CA ASP A 584 -4.53 15.48 2.18
C ASP A 584 -3.99 16.37 3.30
N MET A 585 -2.92 17.09 3.01
CA MET A 585 -2.32 18.03 3.97
C MET A 585 -3.29 19.14 4.36
N ASP A 586 -4.00 19.74 3.40
CA ASP A 586 -4.92 20.84 3.67
C ASP A 586 -6.11 20.41 4.52
N PHE A 587 -6.62 19.18 4.39
CA PHE A 587 -7.63 18.64 5.31
C PHE A 587 -7.09 18.45 6.73
N HIS A 588 -5.86 18.00 6.88
CA HIS A 588 -5.31 17.58 8.18
C HIS A 588 -4.52 18.68 8.90
N THR A 589 -4.28 19.82 8.26
CA THR A 589 -3.75 21.04 8.88
C THR A 589 -4.86 22.03 9.28
N LEU A 590 -6.13 21.67 9.10
CA LEU A 590 -7.26 22.47 9.57
C LEU A 590 -7.22 22.64 11.09
N LYS A 591 -7.41 23.87 11.56
CA LYS A 591 -7.50 24.19 12.99
C LYS A 591 -8.97 24.16 13.50
N SER A 592 -9.93 24.13 12.58
CA SER A 592 -11.37 23.95 12.86
C SER A 592 -12.07 23.36 11.64
N VAL A 593 -13.10 22.56 11.87
CA VAL A 593 -13.96 22.00 10.83
C VAL A 593 -15.38 22.53 11.07
N PRO A 594 -15.93 23.38 10.16
CA PRO A 594 -17.31 23.85 10.25
C PRO A 594 -18.29 22.66 10.19
N ALA A 595 -19.35 22.70 10.98
CA ALA A 595 -20.35 21.62 11.03
C ALA A 595 -21.10 21.42 9.70
N ASP A 596 -21.19 22.47 8.89
CA ASP A 596 -21.82 22.52 7.56
C ASP A 596 -20.80 22.48 6.41
N MET A 597 -19.53 22.14 6.68
CA MET A 597 -18.48 22.11 5.67
C MET A 597 -18.86 21.17 4.50
N ASP A 598 -18.90 21.73 3.29
CA ASP A 598 -18.95 20.94 2.07
C ASP A 598 -17.53 20.53 1.67
N VAL A 599 -17.24 19.24 1.81
CA VAL A 599 -15.89 18.70 1.57
C VAL A 599 -15.49 18.73 0.10
N MET A 600 -16.46 18.73 -0.83
CA MET A 600 -16.19 18.84 -2.27
C MET A 600 -15.95 20.30 -2.67
N GLU A 601 -16.65 21.25 -2.07
CA GLU A 601 -16.36 22.68 -2.23
C GLU A 601 -14.99 23.03 -1.64
N PHE A 602 -14.63 22.46 -0.49
CA PHE A 602 -13.28 22.62 0.09
C PHE A 602 -12.20 22.15 -0.88
N GLU A 603 -12.34 20.95 -1.47
CA GLU A 603 -11.43 20.43 -2.50
C GLU A 603 -11.30 21.41 -3.66
N ALA A 604 -12.42 21.82 -4.24
CA ALA A 604 -12.44 22.73 -5.39
C ALA A 604 -11.78 24.08 -5.10
N ASN A 605 -12.07 24.67 -3.94
CA ASN A 605 -11.53 25.97 -3.53
C ASN A 605 -10.02 25.89 -3.23
N THR A 606 -9.60 24.84 -2.53
CA THR A 606 -8.21 24.66 -2.12
C THR A 606 -7.28 24.43 -3.31
N LEU A 607 -7.66 23.54 -4.21
CA LEU A 607 -6.89 23.23 -5.41
C LEU A 607 -7.02 24.31 -6.48
N GLY A 608 -8.20 24.95 -6.60
CA GLY A 608 -8.44 26.07 -7.50
C GLY A 608 -7.56 27.28 -7.19
N LYS A 609 -7.35 27.62 -5.91
CA LYS A 609 -6.42 28.69 -5.48
C LYS A 609 -4.98 28.43 -5.90
N ARG A 610 -4.57 27.17 -6.06
CA ARG A 610 -3.24 26.77 -6.57
C ARG A 610 -3.16 26.77 -8.09
N GLY A 611 -4.25 27.08 -8.80
CA GLY A 611 -4.32 27.12 -10.25
C GLY A 611 -4.39 25.75 -10.91
N LEU A 612 -4.91 24.73 -10.21
CA LEU A 612 -5.15 23.41 -10.80
C LEU A 612 -5.97 23.53 -12.08
N LEU A 613 -5.53 22.90 -13.15
CA LEU A 613 -6.24 22.90 -14.42
C LEU A 613 -7.55 22.10 -14.28
N LYS A 614 -8.65 22.61 -14.82
CA LYS A 614 -9.97 21.94 -14.78
C LYS A 614 -9.98 20.55 -15.43
N GLN A 615 -9.03 20.31 -16.35
CA GLN A 615 -8.88 19.04 -17.06
C GLN A 615 -8.14 17.98 -16.27
N ILE A 616 -7.45 18.37 -15.19
CA ILE A 616 -6.68 17.46 -14.35
C ILE A 616 -7.39 17.35 -12.99
N PRO A 617 -8.05 16.24 -12.68
CA PRO A 617 -8.59 16.02 -11.34
C PRO A 617 -7.44 15.74 -10.36
N SER A 618 -7.69 15.90 -9.07
CA SER A 618 -6.83 15.25 -8.07
C SER A 618 -6.79 13.73 -8.34
N ARG A 619 -5.63 13.10 -8.24
CA ARG A 619 -5.45 11.65 -8.45
C ARG A 619 -6.48 10.83 -7.68
N TYR A 620 -6.75 11.24 -6.45
CA TYR A 620 -7.86 10.80 -5.63
C TYR A 620 -8.65 12.02 -5.18
N ARG A 621 -9.93 12.06 -5.51
CA ARG A 621 -10.82 13.09 -4.98
C ARG A 621 -11.31 12.69 -3.59
N THR A 622 -11.73 13.66 -2.82
CA THR A 622 -12.10 13.55 -1.41
C THR A 622 -12.94 12.31 -1.08
N THR A 623 -13.94 11.97 -1.89
CA THR A 623 -14.92 10.92 -1.60
C THR A 623 -14.48 9.50 -1.95
N TYR A 624 -13.33 9.34 -2.62
CA TYR A 624 -12.73 8.03 -2.90
C TYR A 624 -11.22 7.97 -2.62
N PHE A 625 -10.74 8.85 -1.75
CA PHE A 625 -9.34 8.89 -1.34
C PHE A 625 -9.05 7.87 -0.21
N ALA A 626 -9.08 6.58 -0.53
CA ALA A 626 -8.90 5.50 0.44
C ALA A 626 -7.58 5.57 1.20
N HIS A 627 -6.47 5.90 0.53
CA HIS A 627 -5.16 6.03 1.18
C HIS A 627 -5.20 6.89 2.44
N THR A 628 -5.92 7.99 2.38
CA THR A 628 -6.02 9.01 3.44
C THR A 628 -7.21 8.77 4.35
N MET A 629 -8.38 8.48 3.79
CA MET A 629 -9.61 8.34 4.56
C MET A 629 -9.73 6.93 5.19
N GLY A 630 -9.22 5.88 4.54
CA GLY A 630 -9.10 4.53 5.10
C GLY A 630 -7.97 4.38 6.13
N GLY A 631 -7.01 5.31 6.21
CA GLY A 631 -6.11 5.48 7.34
C GLY A 631 -4.62 5.27 7.11
N GLY A 632 -4.19 4.47 6.16
CA GLY A 632 -2.78 4.11 5.98
C GLY A 632 -1.85 5.30 5.69
N TYR A 633 -2.34 6.31 4.96
CA TYR A 633 -1.62 7.50 4.53
C TYR A 633 -2.31 8.80 4.95
N THR A 634 -2.98 8.81 6.09
CA THR A 634 -3.60 10.04 6.64
C THR A 634 -2.54 11.08 6.97
N ALA A 635 -2.67 12.31 6.46
CA ALA A 635 -1.63 13.34 6.48
C ALA A 635 -0.26 12.80 6.04
N GLY A 636 -0.27 11.86 5.10
CA GLY A 636 0.88 11.05 4.72
C GLY A 636 0.96 10.71 3.24
N TYR A 637 0.04 11.19 2.38
CA TYR A 637 0.09 10.87 0.95
C TYR A 637 1.30 11.50 0.24
N TYR A 638 1.90 12.53 0.81
CA TYR A 638 3.18 13.11 0.38
C TYR A 638 4.34 12.09 0.40
N SER A 639 4.20 11.00 1.16
CA SER A 639 5.25 10.00 1.37
C SER A 639 5.79 9.41 0.06
N TYR A 640 4.95 9.23 -0.96
CA TYR A 640 5.39 8.73 -2.26
C TYR A 640 6.40 9.67 -2.94
N ILE A 641 6.13 10.98 -2.98
CA ILE A 641 7.07 11.92 -3.60
C ILE A 641 8.28 12.21 -2.70
N TRP A 642 8.10 12.12 -1.39
CA TRP A 642 9.20 12.20 -0.43
C TRP A 642 10.18 11.04 -0.64
N ALA A 643 9.66 9.82 -0.69
CA ALA A 643 10.46 8.63 -0.96
C ALA A 643 11.03 8.62 -2.40
N GLU A 644 10.34 9.22 -3.38
CA GLU A 644 10.85 9.34 -4.74
C GLU A 644 12.09 10.26 -4.83
N VAL A 645 12.23 11.23 -3.95
CA VAL A 645 13.50 11.97 -3.81
C VAL A 645 14.60 11.04 -3.34
N LEU A 646 14.29 10.14 -2.39
CA LEU A 646 15.24 9.16 -1.87
C LEU A 646 15.60 8.11 -2.92
N ASP A 647 14.60 7.52 -3.60
CA ASP A 647 14.83 6.43 -4.56
C ASP A 647 15.61 6.88 -5.79
N CYS A 648 15.28 8.06 -6.33
CA CYS A 648 15.98 8.60 -7.49
C CYS A 648 17.46 8.84 -7.18
N ASP A 649 17.81 9.42 -6.04
CA ASP A 649 19.19 9.59 -5.63
C ASP A 649 19.85 8.25 -5.25
N ALA A 650 19.08 7.30 -4.66
CA ALA A 650 19.57 5.95 -4.37
C ALA A 650 19.92 5.19 -5.66
N PHE A 651 19.04 5.24 -6.68
CA PHE A 651 19.33 4.66 -7.99
C PHE A 651 20.53 5.36 -8.67
N GLY A 652 20.72 6.66 -8.39
CA GLY A 652 21.90 7.40 -8.79
C GLY A 652 23.21 6.74 -8.36
N ALA A 653 23.25 5.92 -7.31
CA ALA A 653 24.45 5.16 -6.93
C ALA A 653 24.82 4.11 -7.97
N TYR A 654 23.85 3.43 -8.59
CA TYR A 654 24.08 2.48 -9.68
C TYR A 654 24.52 3.22 -10.95
N VAL A 655 23.92 4.36 -11.26
CA VAL A 655 24.33 5.21 -12.39
C VAL A 655 25.78 5.70 -12.21
N GLU A 656 26.14 6.19 -11.03
CA GLU A 656 27.47 6.66 -10.68
C GLU A 656 28.53 5.54 -10.74
N SER A 657 28.15 4.28 -10.40
CA SER A 657 29.05 3.12 -10.52
C SER A 657 29.27 2.67 -11.97
N GLY A 658 28.37 3.04 -12.89
CA GLY A 658 28.38 2.58 -14.28
C GLY A 658 27.97 1.12 -14.45
N ASN A 659 27.35 0.50 -13.44
CA ASN A 659 26.91 -0.88 -13.45
C ASN A 659 25.53 -1.03 -12.82
N LEU A 660 24.52 -1.32 -13.64
CA LEU A 660 23.13 -1.49 -13.19
C LEU A 660 22.97 -2.53 -12.06
N PHE A 661 23.83 -3.54 -12.02
CA PHE A 661 23.83 -4.60 -11.00
C PHE A 661 25.10 -4.58 -10.16
N ASP A 662 25.55 -3.40 -9.77
CA ASP A 662 26.75 -3.24 -8.94
C ASP A 662 26.57 -4.00 -7.60
N PRO A 663 27.40 -5.02 -7.32
CA PRO A 663 27.24 -5.86 -6.15
C PRO A 663 27.56 -5.14 -4.82
N GLU A 664 28.39 -4.10 -4.87
CA GLU A 664 28.72 -3.31 -3.67
C GLU A 664 27.54 -2.41 -3.31
N VAL A 665 26.96 -1.71 -4.30
CA VAL A 665 25.77 -0.89 -4.12
C VAL A 665 24.60 -1.74 -3.62
N ALA A 666 24.34 -2.88 -4.28
CA ALA A 666 23.25 -3.81 -3.88
C ALA A 666 23.46 -4.36 -2.47
N SER A 667 24.68 -4.75 -2.10
CA SER A 667 25.00 -5.24 -0.76
C SER A 667 24.79 -4.18 0.32
N LYS A 668 25.17 -2.91 0.05
CA LYS A 668 24.92 -1.80 0.96
C LYS A 668 23.43 -1.50 1.09
N PHE A 669 22.69 -1.52 -0.02
CA PHE A 669 21.23 -1.31 0.00
C PHE A 669 20.52 -2.38 0.83
N ARG A 670 20.82 -3.67 0.57
CA ARG A 670 20.29 -4.77 1.40
C ARG A 670 20.62 -4.58 2.87
N LYS A 671 21.88 -4.28 3.20
CA LYS A 671 22.37 -4.18 4.59
C LYS A 671 21.77 -3.02 5.36
N TYR A 672 21.69 -1.84 4.74
CA TYR A 672 21.33 -0.60 5.45
C TYR A 672 19.89 -0.16 5.26
N VAL A 673 19.19 -0.65 4.20
CA VAL A 673 17.82 -0.26 3.89
C VAL A 673 16.84 -1.41 4.08
N LEU A 674 17.12 -2.60 3.50
CA LEU A 674 16.15 -3.69 3.46
C LEU A 674 16.13 -4.55 4.73
N THR A 675 17.27 -4.73 5.41
CA THR A 675 17.39 -5.70 6.51
C THR A 675 17.03 -5.15 7.88
N PRO A 676 17.36 -3.90 8.24
CA PRO A 676 17.34 -3.48 9.66
C PRO A 676 15.95 -3.16 10.22
N GLY A 677 14.87 -3.20 9.41
CA GLY A 677 13.58 -2.71 9.86
C GLY A 677 13.69 -1.27 10.37
N GLY A 678 13.08 -0.96 11.51
CA GLY A 678 13.10 0.35 12.16
C GLY A 678 14.11 0.49 13.30
N ILE A 679 15.15 -0.37 13.36
CA ILE A 679 16.17 -0.30 14.42
C ILE A 679 16.97 1.00 14.37
N ASP A 680 17.24 1.50 13.19
CA ASP A 680 17.92 2.77 12.94
C ASP A 680 16.94 3.89 12.57
N ASP A 681 17.35 5.15 12.77
CA ASP A 681 16.65 6.29 12.17
C ASP A 681 16.71 6.19 10.64
N ALA A 682 15.58 6.45 9.98
CA ALA A 682 15.46 6.26 8.54
C ALA A 682 16.44 7.13 7.73
N MET A 683 16.76 8.34 8.20
CA MET A 683 17.77 9.17 7.53
C MET A 683 19.18 8.62 7.74
N ASP A 684 19.48 8.05 8.90
CA ASP A 684 20.76 7.39 9.16
C ASP A 684 20.93 6.13 8.30
N MET A 685 19.86 5.33 8.14
CA MET A 685 19.82 4.18 7.22
C MET A 685 20.17 4.62 5.80
N TYR A 686 19.54 5.69 5.33
CA TYR A 686 19.77 6.25 4.00
C TYR A 686 21.22 6.75 3.84
N VAL A 687 21.72 7.54 4.78
CA VAL A 687 23.08 8.08 4.75
C VAL A 687 24.14 6.98 4.85
N ASN A 688 23.90 5.93 5.64
CA ASN A 688 24.79 4.76 5.72
C ASN A 688 24.88 4.01 4.38
N PHE A 689 23.78 3.98 3.63
CA PHE A 689 23.78 3.43 2.28
C PHE A 689 24.46 4.36 1.26
N ARG A 690 24.02 5.62 1.20
CA ARG A 690 24.38 6.55 0.12
C ARG A 690 25.68 7.32 0.37
N GLY A 691 26.07 7.46 1.65
CA GLY A 691 27.22 8.27 2.08
C GLY A 691 26.95 9.77 2.17
N LYS A 692 25.75 10.21 1.84
CA LYS A 692 25.28 11.60 1.86
C LYS A 692 23.76 11.66 2.03
N GLY A 693 23.21 12.84 2.31
CA GLY A 693 21.77 13.09 2.25
C GLY A 693 21.23 13.04 0.81
N PRO A 694 19.90 12.91 0.64
CA PRO A 694 19.26 12.82 -0.68
C PRO A 694 19.36 14.14 -1.45
N ASP A 695 19.46 14.04 -2.79
CA ASP A 695 19.54 15.17 -3.71
C ASP A 695 18.35 15.16 -4.68
N ILE A 696 17.49 16.16 -4.59
CA ILE A 696 16.27 16.29 -5.40
C ILE A 696 16.53 16.41 -6.91
N LYS A 697 17.77 16.74 -7.32
CA LYS A 697 18.09 16.89 -8.75
C LYS A 697 17.75 15.64 -9.56
N TRP A 698 17.96 14.44 -8.99
CA TRP A 698 17.69 13.18 -9.67
C TRP A 698 16.21 12.99 -9.98
N LEU A 699 15.34 13.40 -9.06
CA LEU A 699 13.89 13.41 -9.28
C LEU A 699 13.48 14.42 -10.37
N LEU A 700 14.04 15.63 -10.32
CA LEU A 700 13.75 16.66 -11.32
C LEU A 700 14.18 16.20 -12.74
N GLU A 701 15.35 15.58 -12.86
CA GLU A 701 15.85 15.01 -14.11
C GLU A 701 14.96 13.86 -14.62
N LYS A 702 14.56 12.91 -13.74
CA LYS A 702 13.65 11.79 -14.06
C LYS A 702 12.34 12.31 -14.63
N ARG A 703 11.76 13.31 -14.00
CA ARG A 703 10.46 13.88 -14.39
C ARG A 703 10.55 14.96 -15.46
N GLY A 704 11.77 15.33 -15.91
CA GLY A 704 11.99 16.42 -16.86
C GLY A 704 11.45 17.76 -16.37
N LEU A 705 11.62 18.04 -15.08
CA LEU A 705 11.22 19.27 -14.38
C LEU A 705 12.44 20.18 -14.07
N ASP A 706 13.62 19.78 -14.47
CA ASP A 706 14.90 20.46 -14.28
C ASP A 706 15.14 21.63 -15.24
N THR A 707 14.38 21.69 -16.33
CA THR A 707 14.48 22.79 -17.29
C THR A 707 13.65 23.98 -16.79
N PRO A 708 14.26 25.18 -16.57
CA PRO A 708 13.49 26.36 -16.22
C PRO A 708 12.46 26.66 -17.32
N ALA A 709 11.20 26.87 -16.92
CA ALA A 709 10.20 27.38 -17.85
C ALA A 709 10.75 28.67 -18.51
N PRO A 710 10.68 28.81 -19.85
CA PRO A 710 11.17 30.00 -20.51
C PRO A 710 10.48 31.22 -19.90
N LEU A 711 11.28 32.14 -19.36
CA LEU A 711 10.79 33.41 -18.85
C LEU A 711 9.98 34.08 -19.97
N LYS A 712 8.68 34.28 -19.76
CA LYS A 712 7.88 35.12 -20.64
C LYS A 712 8.57 36.47 -20.68
N GLN A 713 9.12 36.83 -21.83
CA GLN A 713 9.41 38.21 -22.11
C GLN A 713 8.06 38.92 -22.17
N ASP A 714 7.70 39.64 -21.10
CA ASP A 714 6.65 40.63 -21.16
C ASP A 714 7.08 41.63 -22.25
N LYS A 715 6.43 41.53 -23.39
CA LYS A 715 6.51 42.58 -24.39
C LYS A 715 5.62 43.73 -23.86
N GLU A 716 6.28 44.83 -23.51
CA GLU A 716 5.67 46.15 -23.32
C GLU A 716 4.74 46.54 -24.49
#